data_472e78721ccf6cdd1a75b2be60d798be
#
_entry.id   472e78721ccf6cdd1a75b2be60d798be
#
_cell.length_a   1.000
_cell.length_b   1.000
_cell.length_c   1.000
_cell.angle_alpha   90.00
_cell.angle_beta   90.00
_cell.angle_gamma   90.00
#
_symmetry.space_group_name_H-M   'P 1'
#
loop_
_entity.id
_entity.type
_entity.pdbx_description
1 polymer ?
#
loop_
_entity_poly.entity_id
_entity_poly.type
_entity_poly.pdbx_seq_one_letter_code
_entity_poly.pdbx_strand_id
1 'polypeptide(L)'
;MQTLHRLCYLGILLLFSLAESALADDRPISFEADQVTVNKETGSMFATGNVVLRQNGTELIADEVTYDQELDKAVARGNVLMTSNDGTERRADFMTLDTKFTHIVADNLRTRFTDGSFFIADESDTVTGDRSVFSRSRFSPCNCDIEKGESPNWDVRATSSIHNEKTQTITHKNVRMHVLNVPLFYLPYLAHPDWTVRRRTGFLTPSTSISSDRGITPAVPYFKIIDDTSDARFTVYKYQYRGIGLRTDYRKRWDNADLDVQLLNGSVSTYKKDRENVAAINAIFRTNIGNDWNIKALVNRASQDTFMRRYKFDGSTTLTSSVTAERLKENRYYLVEASDLQGLNSSDTPELEPVILPSIFYEKLQQGWRPNQKLRTEISAIQLDNDEEHDLARWSGTTEVAEEFHKGAFVNSYKANVMASYYSLHDKPVGATSKLGESGQINPSVSIGTHLPLAVSGFGKTAMFEPKAQIVWVGGADRTQEVPNRDSADYRIDEANLFLLNRYQGKDYILPGTRADLGVSGVANDQTFGKLAGFIGLSRRISGKPSEGLAPDQGNIYSDYVASLSINPPQNIALSWSGRMSSHDFSLNESKTDVSTKLGKLNLALEHNQLAKAYFANSTDDREELILRGSVPLGRGWSASADQNWDLSAGQETRQKTNAALVWNGGVQNCITIRFDYSHDATKDRDVSRVDEIKFTFNFKYLGAIGKDDVSKFSSSSE
;
A
#
# COMPACT_ATOMS: atom_id res chain seq x y z
N MET A 1 56.53 34.68 -4.51
CA MET A 1 56.01 35.66 -3.51
C MET A 1 55.00 36.65 -4.14
N GLN A 2 54.18 36.22 -5.09
CA GLN A 2 53.13 37.07 -5.72
C GLN A 2 51.74 36.41 -5.78
N THR A 3 51.52 35.30 -5.08
CA THR A 3 50.25 34.58 -5.04
C THR A 3 49.54 34.65 -3.69
N LEU A 4 50.12 35.30 -2.69
CA LEU A 4 49.50 35.40 -1.34
C LEU A 4 48.75 36.73 -1.08
N HIS A 5 48.80 37.72 -1.99
CA HIS A 5 48.17 39.03 -1.84
C HIS A 5 46.80 39.15 -2.53
N ARG A 6 46.32 38.14 -3.28
CA ARG A 6 45.00 38.17 -3.93
C ARG A 6 43.90 37.45 -3.15
N LEU A 7 44.24 36.70 -2.09
CA LEU A 7 43.26 35.99 -1.22
C LEU A 7 42.79 36.81 -0.03
N CYS A 8 43.49 37.87 0.36
CA CYS A 8 43.05 38.74 1.46
C CYS A 8 42.03 39.83 1.06
N TYR A 9 41.93 40.19 -0.22
CA TYR A 9 40.94 41.19 -0.67
C TYR A 9 39.58 40.61 -1.03
N LEU A 10 39.45 39.28 -1.28
CA LEU A 10 38.16 38.63 -1.48
C LEU A 10 37.47 38.26 -0.17
N GLY A 11 38.19 38.16 0.94
CA GLY A 11 37.65 37.84 2.26
C GLY A 11 37.01 39.04 2.97
N ILE A 12 37.36 40.25 2.61
CA ILE A 12 36.81 41.47 3.23
C ILE A 12 35.59 42.03 2.49
N LEU A 13 35.41 41.67 1.21
CA LEU A 13 34.19 42.04 0.45
C LEU A 13 33.00 41.09 0.66
N LEU A 14 33.25 39.88 1.24
CA LEU A 14 32.18 38.91 1.57
C LEU A 14 31.65 39.05 2.99
N LEU A 15 32.23 39.89 3.84
CA LEU A 15 31.77 40.16 5.21
C LEU A 15 30.93 41.45 5.36
N PHE A 16 30.71 42.17 4.25
CA PHE A 16 29.87 43.39 4.27
C PHE A 16 28.48 43.24 3.61
N SER A 17 28.13 42.01 3.17
CA SER A 17 26.82 41.74 2.52
C SER A 17 25.84 40.89 3.34
N LEU A 18 26.05 40.74 4.64
CA LEU A 18 25.13 40.01 5.55
C LEU A 18 24.68 40.81 6.76
N ALA A 19 24.61 42.14 6.62
CA ALA A 19 23.86 42.97 7.52
C ALA A 19 22.67 43.59 6.75
N GLU A 20 21.81 42.76 6.17
CA GLU A 20 20.43 43.15 6.03
C GLU A 20 19.82 43.17 7.44
N SER A 21 19.93 44.29 8.09
CA SER A 21 19.07 44.66 9.20
C SER A 21 17.65 44.40 8.75
N ALA A 22 16.96 43.46 9.43
CA ALA A 22 15.52 43.46 9.45
C ALA A 22 15.06 44.79 10.03
N LEU A 23 14.97 45.81 9.17
CA LEU A 23 14.18 46.98 9.43
C LEU A 23 12.75 46.45 9.56
N ALA A 24 12.21 46.46 10.75
CA ALA A 24 10.78 46.34 10.96
C ALA A 24 10.11 47.32 9.98
N ASP A 25 9.31 46.76 9.07
CA ASP A 25 8.61 47.56 8.04
C ASP A 25 7.47 48.31 8.74
N ASP A 26 7.81 49.43 9.33
CA ASP A 26 6.88 50.35 10.02
C ASP A 26 6.15 51.18 8.96
N ARG A 27 5.42 50.51 8.04
CA ARG A 27 4.58 51.20 7.08
C ARG A 27 3.45 51.91 7.82
N PRO A 28 3.15 53.16 7.48
CA PRO A 28 2.03 53.87 8.10
C PRO A 28 0.71 53.17 7.81
N ILE A 29 -0.21 53.23 8.78
CA ILE A 29 -1.58 52.73 8.60
C ILE A 29 -2.23 53.53 7.46
N SER A 30 -2.71 52.85 6.44
CA SER A 30 -3.60 53.44 5.45
C SER A 30 -5.03 53.41 5.99
N PHE A 31 -5.71 54.52 5.87
CA PHE A 31 -7.02 54.75 6.47
C PHE A 31 -7.96 55.32 5.42
N GLU A 32 -9.14 54.72 5.24
CA GLU A 32 -10.20 55.16 4.33
C GLU A 32 -11.54 55.13 5.08
N ALA A 33 -12.40 56.15 4.91
CA ALA A 33 -13.75 56.20 5.47
C ALA A 33 -14.61 57.23 4.73
N ASP A 34 -15.95 57.11 4.80
CA ASP A 34 -16.86 58.08 4.19
C ASP A 34 -16.81 59.43 4.94
N GLN A 35 -16.68 59.41 6.27
CA GLN A 35 -16.57 60.60 7.12
C GLN A 35 -15.51 60.39 8.20
N VAL A 36 -14.69 61.44 8.45
CA VAL A 36 -13.67 61.43 9.49
C VAL A 36 -13.76 62.74 10.29
N THR A 37 -13.88 62.63 11.62
CA THR A 37 -13.87 63.74 12.56
C THR A 37 -12.65 63.59 13.48
N VAL A 38 -11.82 64.63 13.58
CA VAL A 38 -10.64 64.65 14.44
C VAL A 38 -10.80 65.64 15.52
N ASN A 39 -10.70 65.22 16.79
CA ASN A 39 -10.65 66.12 17.92
C ASN A 39 -9.17 66.40 18.29
N LYS A 40 -8.72 67.61 18.01
CA LYS A 40 -7.31 68.03 18.27
C LYS A 40 -6.95 68.20 19.74
N GLU A 41 -7.94 68.40 20.62
CA GLU A 41 -7.70 68.61 22.06
C GLU A 41 -7.47 67.29 22.77
N THR A 42 -8.16 66.17 22.34
CA THR A 42 -8.06 64.85 22.94
C THR A 42 -7.23 63.91 22.11
N GLY A 43 -6.72 64.27 20.94
CA GLY A 43 -6.03 63.40 20.03
C GLY A 43 -6.89 62.24 19.48
N SER A 44 -8.24 62.34 19.60
CA SER A 44 -9.16 61.28 19.19
C SER A 44 -9.62 61.45 17.75
N MET A 45 -9.74 60.37 17.02
CA MET A 45 -10.28 60.32 15.66
C MET A 45 -11.52 59.43 15.63
N PHE A 46 -12.59 59.89 15.02
CA PHE A 46 -13.83 59.13 14.83
C PHE A 46 -14.12 59.05 13.33
N ALA A 47 -14.29 57.83 12.84
CA ALA A 47 -14.57 57.54 11.44
C ALA A 47 -15.85 56.72 11.31
N THR A 48 -16.65 57.02 10.29
CA THR A 48 -17.90 56.34 10.02
C THR A 48 -18.09 56.11 8.52
N GLY A 49 -18.77 55.04 8.19
CA GLY A 49 -19.10 54.60 6.84
C GLY A 49 -17.93 53.95 6.10
N ASN A 50 -18.06 52.67 5.81
CA ASN A 50 -17.08 51.86 5.05
C ASN A 50 -15.63 52.07 5.50
N VAL A 51 -15.39 52.06 6.82
CA VAL A 51 -14.07 52.31 7.37
C VAL A 51 -13.13 51.13 7.05
N VAL A 52 -12.00 51.43 6.43
CA VAL A 52 -10.97 50.43 6.07
C VAL A 52 -9.62 50.87 6.64
N LEU A 53 -9.00 49.99 7.43
CA LEU A 53 -7.65 50.12 7.96
C LEU A 53 -6.74 49.06 7.34
N ARG A 54 -5.57 49.47 6.82
CA ARG A 54 -4.60 48.50 6.26
C ARG A 54 -3.21 48.78 6.83
N GLN A 55 -2.56 47.71 7.30
CA GLN A 55 -1.15 47.76 7.72
C GLN A 55 -0.51 46.34 7.55
N ASN A 56 0.66 46.31 7.00
CA ASN A 56 1.48 45.06 6.91
C ASN A 56 0.74 43.84 6.33
N GLY A 57 -0.17 44.07 5.36
CA GLY A 57 -0.98 43.01 4.75
C GLY A 57 -2.19 42.57 5.57
N THR A 58 -2.43 43.18 6.73
CA THR A 58 -3.67 43.04 7.51
C THR A 58 -4.65 44.16 7.11
N GLU A 59 -5.91 43.78 6.89
CA GLU A 59 -7.01 44.67 6.57
C GLU A 59 -8.11 44.52 7.62
N LEU A 60 -8.62 45.64 8.12
CA LEU A 60 -9.79 45.71 8.99
C LEU A 60 -10.85 46.61 8.35
N ILE A 61 -12.08 46.07 8.26
CA ILE A 61 -13.27 46.79 7.77
C ILE A 61 -14.27 46.84 8.90
N ALA A 62 -14.92 48.03 9.07
CA ALA A 62 -15.96 48.22 10.08
C ALA A 62 -16.93 49.35 9.66
N ASP A 63 -18.10 49.44 10.31
CA ASP A 63 -19.03 50.52 10.09
C ASP A 63 -18.52 51.82 10.75
N GLU A 64 -17.90 51.69 11.93
CA GLU A 64 -17.37 52.78 12.74
C GLU A 64 -16.01 52.42 13.36
N VAL A 65 -15.08 53.35 13.43
CA VAL A 65 -13.81 53.25 14.17
C VAL A 65 -13.54 54.49 14.96
N THR A 66 -13.28 54.31 16.26
CA THR A 66 -12.78 55.35 17.14
C THR A 66 -11.32 55.06 17.48
N TYR A 67 -10.42 55.99 17.22
CA TYR A 67 -9.01 55.87 17.59
C TYR A 67 -8.66 56.91 18.66
N ASP A 68 -7.98 56.44 19.69
CA ASP A 68 -7.43 57.24 20.79
C ASP A 68 -5.91 57.20 20.71
N GLN A 69 -5.30 58.35 20.41
CA GLN A 69 -3.86 58.49 20.23
C GLN A 69 -3.07 58.36 21.53
N GLU A 70 -3.62 58.79 22.68
CA GLU A 70 -2.93 58.72 23.98
C GLU A 70 -2.86 57.28 24.47
N LEU A 71 -3.90 56.49 24.25
CA LEU A 71 -4.00 55.11 24.67
C LEU A 71 -3.47 54.13 23.64
N ASP A 72 -3.15 54.61 22.42
CA ASP A 72 -2.81 53.78 21.26
C ASP A 72 -3.84 52.68 21.01
N LYS A 73 -5.13 53.02 21.04
CA LYS A 73 -6.24 52.06 20.90
C LYS A 73 -7.23 52.51 19.82
N ALA A 74 -7.52 51.57 18.94
CA ALA A 74 -8.63 51.67 18.01
C ALA A 74 -9.77 50.77 18.45
N VAL A 75 -10.99 51.27 18.38
CA VAL A 75 -12.23 50.54 18.67
C VAL A 75 -13.07 50.53 17.41
N ALA A 76 -13.21 49.33 16.83
CA ALA A 76 -14.05 49.07 15.67
C ALA A 76 -15.41 48.52 16.10
N ARG A 77 -16.50 48.99 15.47
CA ARG A 77 -17.88 48.59 15.76
C ARG A 77 -18.67 48.39 14.48
N GLY A 78 -19.60 47.47 14.52
CA GLY A 78 -20.51 47.15 13.42
C GLY A 78 -19.82 46.41 12.26
N ASN A 79 -20.29 45.25 11.95
CA ASN A 79 -19.82 44.40 10.84
C ASN A 79 -18.28 44.27 10.75
N VAL A 80 -17.60 44.22 11.89
CA VAL A 80 -16.13 44.18 11.92
C VAL A 80 -15.62 42.94 11.27
N LEU A 81 -14.80 43.10 10.22
CA LEU A 81 -14.06 42.03 9.51
C LEU A 81 -12.58 42.39 9.49
N MET A 82 -11.76 41.56 10.09
CA MET A 82 -10.31 41.64 10.02
C MET A 82 -9.75 40.46 9.25
N THR A 83 -8.99 40.74 8.21
CA THR A 83 -8.26 39.75 7.43
C THR A 83 -6.76 39.92 7.69
N SER A 84 -6.14 38.90 8.32
CA SER A 84 -4.72 38.90 8.63
C SER A 84 -3.89 38.56 7.41
N ASN A 85 -2.59 38.88 7.42
CA ASN A 85 -1.64 38.62 6.33
C ASN A 85 -1.56 37.09 5.95
N ASP A 86 -1.81 36.20 6.90
CA ASP A 86 -1.86 34.75 6.68
C ASP A 86 -3.19 34.29 6.05
N GLY A 87 -4.13 35.18 5.78
CA GLY A 87 -5.45 34.87 5.25
C GLY A 87 -6.49 34.44 6.30
N THR A 88 -6.17 34.50 7.60
CA THR A 88 -7.14 34.28 8.67
C THR A 88 -8.15 35.40 8.73
N GLU A 89 -9.44 35.08 8.67
CA GLU A 89 -10.57 36.01 8.80
C GLU A 89 -11.12 35.98 10.22
N ARG A 90 -11.31 37.18 10.82
CA ARG A 90 -11.95 37.35 12.12
C ARG A 90 -13.12 38.33 11.97
N ARG A 91 -14.30 37.89 12.34
CA ARG A 91 -15.53 38.72 12.38
C ARG A 91 -15.96 38.90 13.81
N ALA A 92 -16.41 40.11 14.16
CA ALA A 92 -16.86 40.44 15.49
C ALA A 92 -17.91 41.53 15.44
N ASP A 93 -18.71 41.69 16.51
CA ASP A 93 -19.62 42.85 16.67
C ASP A 93 -18.84 44.06 17.14
N PHE A 94 -17.80 43.81 17.93
CA PHE A 94 -16.93 44.80 18.53
C PHE A 94 -15.50 44.30 18.61
N MET A 95 -14.53 45.16 18.26
CA MET A 95 -13.11 44.81 18.31
C MET A 95 -12.30 46.04 18.81
N THR A 96 -11.49 45.80 19.83
CA THR A 96 -10.48 46.77 20.30
C THR A 96 -9.09 46.26 19.90
N LEU A 97 -8.26 47.10 19.32
CA LEU A 97 -6.93 46.79 18.85
C LEU A 97 -5.95 47.93 19.05
N ASP A 98 -4.66 47.62 19.16
CA ASP A 98 -3.59 48.61 19.06
C ASP A 98 -3.28 48.94 17.58
N THR A 99 -2.54 50.03 17.34
CA THR A 99 -2.19 50.44 15.96
C THR A 99 -1.31 49.46 15.21
N LYS A 100 -0.65 48.54 15.91
CA LYS A 100 0.20 47.50 15.29
C LYS A 100 -0.53 46.17 15.08
N PHE A 101 -1.81 46.10 15.44
CA PHE A 101 -2.61 44.85 15.42
C PHE A 101 -1.97 43.70 16.23
N THR A 102 -1.22 44.07 17.28
CA THR A 102 -0.52 43.08 18.14
C THR A 102 -1.39 42.60 19.30
N HIS A 103 -2.28 43.46 19.82
CA HIS A 103 -3.23 43.11 20.87
C HIS A 103 -4.65 43.37 20.40
N ILE A 104 -5.48 42.31 20.38
CA ILE A 104 -6.83 42.33 19.84
C ILE A 104 -7.78 41.73 20.88
N VAL A 105 -8.77 42.50 21.31
CA VAL A 105 -9.89 42.05 22.14
C VAL A 105 -11.16 42.13 21.31
N ALA A 106 -11.94 41.06 21.23
CA ALA A 106 -13.16 41.06 20.45
C ALA A 106 -14.31 40.36 21.18
N ASP A 107 -15.54 40.85 20.94
CA ASP A 107 -16.78 40.28 21.42
C ASP A 107 -17.54 39.61 20.28
N ASN A 108 -18.18 38.46 20.56
CA ASN A 108 -18.88 37.64 19.59
C ASN A 108 -17.97 37.27 18.40
N LEU A 109 -16.73 36.85 18.72
CA LEU A 109 -15.72 36.51 17.73
C LEU A 109 -16.06 35.26 16.95
N ARG A 110 -15.89 35.34 15.63
CA ARG A 110 -15.89 34.20 14.69
C ARG A 110 -14.63 34.26 13.87
N THR A 111 -13.72 33.33 14.11
CA THR A 111 -12.46 33.21 13.37
C THR A 111 -12.53 32.03 12.41
N ARG A 112 -12.16 32.27 11.15
CA ARG A 112 -11.95 31.23 10.14
C ARG A 112 -10.48 31.21 9.74
N PHE A 113 -9.86 30.04 9.88
CA PHE A 113 -8.48 29.81 9.47
C PHE A 113 -8.39 29.37 8.02
N THR A 114 -7.20 29.47 7.43
CA THR A 114 -6.95 29.15 6.01
C THR A 114 -7.20 27.70 5.64
N ASP A 115 -7.13 26.78 6.59
CA ASP A 115 -7.46 25.37 6.40
C ASP A 115 -8.96 25.05 6.49
N GLY A 116 -9.79 26.07 6.70
CA GLY A 116 -11.24 26.01 6.86
C GLY A 116 -11.71 25.68 8.27
N SER A 117 -10.82 25.42 9.23
CA SER A 117 -11.19 25.30 10.64
C SER A 117 -11.68 26.64 11.20
N PHE A 118 -12.45 26.60 12.28
CA PHE A 118 -12.98 27.81 12.87
C PHE A 118 -13.06 27.78 14.40
N PHE A 119 -12.98 28.98 14.99
CA PHE A 119 -13.35 29.29 16.37
C PHE A 119 -14.54 30.24 16.41
N ILE A 120 -15.45 30.00 17.37
CA ILE A 120 -16.48 30.95 17.80
C ILE A 120 -16.27 31.15 19.31
N ALA A 121 -16.31 32.37 19.80
CA ALA A 121 -16.18 32.69 21.22
C ALA A 121 -17.03 33.92 21.57
N ASP A 122 -17.57 33.92 22.78
CA ASP A 122 -18.29 35.14 23.26
C ASP A 122 -17.32 36.32 23.44
N GLU A 123 -16.11 35.99 23.95
CA GLU A 123 -15.03 36.99 24.13
C GLU A 123 -13.69 36.36 23.74
N SER A 124 -12.81 37.18 23.20
CA SER A 124 -11.44 36.80 22.91
C SER A 124 -10.44 37.88 23.29
N ASP A 125 -9.27 37.46 23.76
CA ASP A 125 -8.09 38.26 24.01
C ASP A 125 -6.90 37.61 23.30
N THR A 126 -6.40 38.31 22.27
CA THR A 126 -5.36 37.80 21.37
C THR A 126 -4.14 38.69 21.43
N VAL A 127 -2.98 38.10 21.73
CA VAL A 127 -1.66 38.69 21.51
C VAL A 127 -1.05 37.95 20.31
N THR A 128 -1.01 38.63 19.17
CA THR A 128 -0.54 38.07 17.88
C THR A 128 0.88 37.57 17.99
N GLY A 129 1.13 36.38 17.50
CA GLY A 129 2.44 35.69 17.60
C GLY A 129 2.75 35.09 18.98
N ASP A 130 1.83 35.18 19.94
CA ASP A 130 1.98 34.60 21.28
C ASP A 130 0.80 33.68 21.61
N ARG A 131 -0.35 34.24 21.97
CA ARG A 131 -1.51 33.47 22.39
C ARG A 131 -2.84 34.18 22.18
N SER A 132 -3.89 33.37 21.97
CA SER A 132 -5.27 33.80 22.01
C SER A 132 -6.04 33.06 23.10
N VAL A 133 -6.81 33.78 23.91
CA VAL A 133 -7.69 33.23 24.94
C VAL A 133 -9.12 33.41 24.49
N PHE A 134 -9.93 32.38 24.54
CA PHE A 134 -11.32 32.38 24.10
C PHE A 134 -12.24 31.95 25.26
N SER A 135 -13.24 32.74 25.58
CA SER A 135 -14.26 32.45 26.58
C SER A 135 -15.50 31.84 25.95
N ARG A 136 -16.06 30.80 26.56
CA ARG A 136 -17.23 30.04 26.06
C ARG A 136 -17.12 29.70 24.59
N SER A 137 -16.03 29.01 24.30
CA SER A 137 -15.58 28.79 22.93
C SER A 137 -16.17 27.53 22.29
N ARG A 138 -16.30 27.57 20.96
CA ARG A 138 -16.60 26.44 20.07
C ARG A 138 -15.52 26.35 19.00
N PHE A 139 -14.86 25.23 18.91
CA PHE A 139 -13.84 24.93 17.89
C PHE A 139 -14.28 23.78 17.02
N SER A 140 -14.06 23.88 15.72
CA SER A 140 -14.18 22.75 14.79
C SER A 140 -13.15 22.86 13.66
N PRO A 141 -12.51 21.74 13.28
CA PRO A 141 -11.65 21.67 12.10
C PRO A 141 -12.43 21.37 10.81
N CYS A 142 -13.76 21.27 10.90
CA CYS A 142 -14.62 21.02 9.76
C CYS A 142 -14.80 22.30 8.95
N ASN A 143 -14.50 22.26 7.65
CA ASN A 143 -14.81 23.37 6.76
C ASN A 143 -16.32 23.38 6.46
N CYS A 144 -17.05 24.24 7.15
CA CYS A 144 -18.47 24.47 6.92
C CYS A 144 -18.76 25.99 6.93
N ASP A 145 -19.81 26.39 6.26
CA ASP A 145 -20.20 27.80 6.19
C ASP A 145 -21.09 28.16 7.39
N ILE A 146 -20.43 28.54 8.50
CA ILE A 146 -21.11 28.94 9.74
C ILE A 146 -21.96 30.19 9.56
N GLU A 147 -21.65 31.10 8.60
CA GLU A 147 -22.40 32.29 8.32
C GLU A 147 -23.76 31.95 7.66
N LYS A 148 -23.83 30.86 6.90
CA LYS A 148 -25.08 30.34 6.36
C LYS A 148 -25.82 29.41 7.32
N GLY A 149 -25.34 29.27 8.57
CA GLY A 149 -25.96 28.40 9.58
C GLY A 149 -25.64 26.92 9.42
N GLU A 150 -24.63 26.55 8.64
CA GLU A 150 -24.19 25.17 8.55
C GLU A 150 -23.58 24.70 9.87
N SER A 151 -23.93 23.50 10.30
CA SER A 151 -23.38 22.88 11.50
C SER A 151 -22.23 21.95 11.14
N PRO A 152 -21.09 22.01 11.84
CA PRO A 152 -20.00 21.08 11.63
C PRO A 152 -20.41 19.65 12.04
N ASN A 153 -19.80 18.64 11.40
CA ASN A 153 -20.06 17.27 11.76
C ASN A 153 -19.55 16.91 13.16
N TRP A 154 -18.53 17.63 13.65
CA TRP A 154 -18.12 17.55 15.04
C TRP A 154 -17.51 18.88 15.50
N ASP A 155 -17.69 19.18 16.76
CA ASP A 155 -17.11 20.34 17.42
C ASP A 155 -16.75 20.07 18.89
N VAL A 156 -15.85 20.90 19.39
CA VAL A 156 -15.45 21.01 20.79
C VAL A 156 -16.06 22.27 21.37
N ARG A 157 -16.90 22.17 22.39
CA ARG A 157 -17.42 23.30 23.15
C ARG A 157 -16.78 23.31 24.53
N ALA A 158 -16.17 24.42 24.88
CA ALA A 158 -15.37 24.56 26.10
C ALA A 158 -15.73 25.85 26.86
N THR A 159 -15.56 25.83 28.18
CA THR A 159 -15.71 27.05 28.98
C THR A 159 -14.60 28.06 28.68
N SER A 160 -13.42 27.58 28.36
CA SER A 160 -12.29 28.40 27.93
C SER A 160 -11.37 27.59 27.01
N SER A 161 -10.84 28.25 25.99
CA SER A 161 -9.81 27.72 25.09
C SER A 161 -8.64 28.68 25.01
N ILE A 162 -7.44 28.13 24.90
CA ILE A 162 -6.21 28.90 24.71
C ILE A 162 -5.48 28.32 23.50
N HIS A 163 -5.28 29.14 22.48
CA HIS A 163 -4.38 28.86 21.38
C HIS A 163 -3.03 29.52 21.67
N ASN A 164 -2.01 28.73 21.86
CA ASN A 164 -0.64 29.22 22.05
C ASN A 164 0.12 29.00 20.72
N GLU A 165 0.40 30.11 20.01
CA GLU A 165 1.04 30.08 18.71
C GLU A 165 2.51 29.66 18.78
N LYS A 166 3.22 29.99 19.88
CA LYS A 166 4.62 29.60 20.09
C LYS A 166 4.79 28.08 20.26
N THR A 167 3.86 27.45 20.98
CA THR A 167 3.87 26.00 21.18
C THR A 167 2.98 25.26 20.21
N GLN A 168 2.32 25.97 19.29
CA GLN A 168 1.41 25.45 18.27
C GLN A 168 0.37 24.50 18.88
N THR A 169 -0.21 24.92 20.02
CA THR A 169 -1.11 24.09 20.83
C THR A 169 -2.39 24.81 21.14
N ILE A 170 -3.51 24.10 20.98
CA ILE A 170 -4.82 24.52 21.45
C ILE A 170 -5.19 23.70 22.66
N THR A 171 -5.51 24.37 23.78
CA THR A 171 -5.96 23.75 25.02
C THR A 171 -7.36 24.19 25.35
N HIS A 172 -8.19 23.26 25.81
CA HIS A 172 -9.59 23.49 26.16
C HIS A 172 -9.87 23.02 27.56
N LYS A 173 -10.71 23.75 28.32
CA LYS A 173 -11.15 23.39 29.66
C LYS A 173 -12.66 23.11 29.67
N ASN A 174 -13.09 22.09 30.44
CA ASN A 174 -14.47 21.65 30.58
C ASN A 174 -15.12 21.39 29.21
N VAL A 175 -14.53 20.49 28.48
CA VAL A 175 -14.84 20.18 27.07
C VAL A 175 -16.07 19.28 26.99
N ARG A 176 -17.00 19.66 26.11
CA ARG A 176 -18.05 18.78 25.59
C ARG A 176 -17.80 18.57 24.10
N MET A 177 -17.48 17.35 23.71
CA MET A 177 -17.30 16.99 22.31
C MET A 177 -18.66 16.59 21.72
N HIS A 178 -19.05 17.26 20.64
CA HIS A 178 -20.30 17.00 19.92
C HIS A 178 -20.00 16.36 18.57
N VAL A 179 -20.82 15.39 18.19
CA VAL A 179 -20.88 14.83 16.85
C VAL A 179 -22.30 14.95 16.35
N LEU A 180 -22.51 15.59 15.18
CA LEU A 180 -23.83 15.93 14.66
C LEU A 180 -24.70 16.67 15.68
N ASN A 181 -24.12 17.59 16.42
CA ASN A 181 -24.75 18.35 17.51
C ASN A 181 -25.12 17.52 18.77
N VAL A 182 -24.85 16.22 18.82
CA VAL A 182 -25.09 15.37 19.99
C VAL A 182 -23.85 15.34 20.88
N PRO A 183 -23.94 15.70 22.19
CA PRO A 183 -22.79 15.60 23.08
C PRO A 183 -22.47 14.11 23.37
N LEU A 184 -21.28 13.67 22.97
CA LEU A 184 -20.84 12.28 23.16
C LEU A 184 -19.89 12.09 24.33
N PHE A 185 -18.98 13.06 24.55
CA PHE A 185 -17.93 12.95 25.55
C PHE A 185 -17.79 14.23 26.35
N TYR A 186 -17.47 14.11 27.64
CA TYR A 186 -17.01 15.17 28.49
C TYR A 186 -15.57 14.91 28.92
N LEU A 187 -14.71 15.92 28.79
CA LEU A 187 -13.32 15.91 29.23
C LEU A 187 -13.05 17.16 30.06
N PRO A 188 -12.49 17.08 31.27
CA PRO A 188 -12.14 18.25 32.04
C PRO A 188 -11.05 19.09 31.36
N TYR A 189 -10.22 18.45 30.56
CA TYR A 189 -9.13 19.07 29.83
C TYR A 189 -8.89 18.33 28.51
N LEU A 190 -8.67 19.06 27.40
CA LEU A 190 -8.27 18.57 26.10
C LEU A 190 -7.18 19.47 25.55
N ALA A 191 -6.10 18.91 25.06
CA ALA A 191 -5.07 19.64 24.33
C ALA A 191 -4.75 18.91 23.02
N HIS A 192 -4.66 19.67 21.95
CA HIS A 192 -4.29 19.14 20.65
C HIS A 192 -3.39 20.15 19.89
N PRO A 193 -2.60 19.68 18.89
CA PRO A 193 -1.87 20.59 18.02
C PRO A 193 -2.82 21.46 17.21
N ASP A 194 -2.36 22.63 16.82
CA ASP A 194 -3.05 23.43 15.83
C ASP A 194 -2.83 22.88 14.40
N TRP A 195 -3.45 23.51 13.41
CA TRP A 195 -3.43 23.09 12.01
C TRP A 195 -2.07 23.20 11.32
N THR A 196 -1.10 23.91 11.90
CA THR A 196 0.25 24.09 11.35
C THR A 196 1.16 22.90 11.65
N VAL A 197 0.84 22.13 12.68
CA VAL A 197 1.65 21.00 13.17
C VAL A 197 1.39 19.75 12.37
N ARG A 198 2.40 19.27 11.67
CA ARG A 198 2.34 18.00 10.91
C ARG A 198 2.61 16.76 11.77
N ARG A 199 3.44 16.90 12.81
CA ARG A 199 3.85 15.79 13.70
C ARG A 199 3.93 16.28 15.13
N ARG A 200 3.40 15.50 16.07
CA ARG A 200 3.48 15.83 17.51
C ARG A 200 3.52 14.56 18.37
N THR A 201 4.36 14.57 19.39
CA THR A 201 4.38 13.55 20.44
C THR A 201 3.09 13.62 21.27
N GLY A 202 2.45 12.46 21.52
CA GLY A 202 1.24 12.36 22.33
C GLY A 202 0.45 11.08 22.11
N PHE A 203 -0.60 10.91 22.90
CA PHE A 203 -1.56 9.84 22.67
C PHE A 203 -2.35 10.10 21.38
N LEU A 204 -2.53 9.03 20.62
CA LEU A 204 -3.43 9.02 19.47
C LEU A 204 -4.79 8.48 19.91
N THR A 205 -5.81 8.62 19.06
CA THR A 205 -7.16 8.14 19.37
C THR A 205 -7.16 6.63 19.61
N PRO A 206 -7.69 6.11 20.73
CA PRO A 206 -7.76 4.68 20.97
C PRO A 206 -8.78 4.00 20.05
N SER A 207 -8.59 2.72 19.78
CA SER A 207 -9.55 1.88 19.07
C SER A 207 -9.96 0.69 19.93
N THR A 208 -11.11 0.10 19.61
CA THR A 208 -11.61 -1.09 20.31
C THR A 208 -12.17 -2.08 19.31
N SER A 209 -11.83 -3.35 19.48
CA SER A 209 -12.49 -4.46 18.79
C SER A 209 -13.14 -5.42 19.80
N ILE A 210 -14.15 -6.14 19.34
CA ILE A 210 -14.83 -7.18 20.09
C ILE A 210 -14.75 -8.46 19.26
N SER A 211 -14.18 -9.49 19.81
CA SER A 211 -13.94 -10.75 19.10
C SER A 211 -14.37 -11.93 19.95
N SER A 212 -14.87 -12.99 19.30
CA SER A 212 -15.29 -14.23 19.95
C SER A 212 -14.13 -14.94 20.68
N ASP A 213 -12.88 -14.82 20.17
CA ASP A 213 -11.69 -15.43 20.77
C ASP A 213 -10.99 -14.55 21.82
N ARG A 214 -10.83 -13.24 21.55
CA ARG A 214 -10.04 -12.34 22.38
C ARG A 214 -10.86 -11.50 23.35
N GLY A 215 -12.20 -11.45 23.16
CA GLY A 215 -13.12 -10.58 23.90
C GLY A 215 -12.94 -9.12 23.50
N ILE A 216 -13.28 -8.20 24.41
CA ILE A 216 -13.08 -6.76 24.22
C ILE A 216 -11.59 -6.46 24.24
N THR A 217 -11.11 -5.81 23.19
CA THR A 217 -9.70 -5.49 22.97
C THR A 217 -9.51 -4.00 22.70
N PRO A 218 -9.35 -3.17 23.75
CA PRO A 218 -8.89 -1.80 23.58
C PRO A 218 -7.44 -1.78 23.14
N ALA A 219 -7.12 -0.85 22.24
CA ALA A 219 -5.78 -0.53 21.76
C ALA A 219 -5.52 0.95 21.96
N VAL A 220 -4.47 1.28 22.74
CA VAL A 220 -4.11 2.66 23.08
C VAL A 220 -2.74 2.97 22.49
N PRO A 221 -2.68 3.77 21.42
CA PRO A 221 -1.43 4.17 20.79
C PRO A 221 -0.86 5.46 21.40
N TYR A 222 0.46 5.51 21.54
CA TYR A 222 1.24 6.68 21.91
C TYR A 222 2.31 6.92 20.84
N PHE A 223 2.33 8.11 20.26
CA PHE A 223 3.29 8.52 19.25
C PHE A 223 4.39 9.38 19.87
N LYS A 224 5.65 9.09 19.54
CA LYS A 224 6.83 9.80 20.03
C LYS A 224 7.68 10.26 18.85
N ILE A 225 7.90 11.54 18.71
CA ILE A 225 8.95 12.10 17.86
C ILE A 225 10.27 11.92 18.59
N ILE A 226 11.26 11.30 17.95
CA ILE A 226 12.61 11.10 18.48
C ILE A 226 13.49 12.24 17.97
N ASP A 227 13.48 12.46 16.66
CA ASP A 227 14.14 13.59 15.99
C ASP A 227 13.37 13.95 14.70
N ASP A 228 13.89 14.89 13.91
CA ASP A 228 13.24 15.39 12.68
C ASP A 228 12.98 14.29 11.64
N THR A 229 13.78 13.25 11.65
CA THR A 229 13.77 12.15 10.68
C THR A 229 13.34 10.82 11.27
N SER A 230 13.06 10.73 12.57
CA SER A 230 12.67 9.49 13.24
C SER A 230 11.51 9.67 14.21
N ASP A 231 10.68 8.64 14.30
CA ASP A 231 9.58 8.56 15.24
C ASP A 231 9.30 7.11 15.65
N ALA A 232 8.54 6.97 16.73
CA ALA A 232 8.06 5.69 17.20
C ALA A 232 6.59 5.76 17.63
N ARG A 233 5.83 4.70 17.40
CA ARG A 233 4.47 4.52 17.91
C ARG A 233 4.44 3.27 18.77
N PHE A 234 3.96 3.43 20.00
CA PHE A 234 3.75 2.35 20.95
C PHE A 234 2.26 2.12 21.10
N THR A 235 1.78 0.91 20.80
CA THR A 235 0.36 0.57 20.94
C THR A 235 0.21 -0.57 21.93
N VAL A 236 -0.46 -0.30 23.05
CA VAL A 236 -0.77 -1.31 24.07
C VAL A 236 -2.13 -1.91 23.75
N TYR A 237 -2.20 -3.24 23.67
CA TYR A 237 -3.42 -4.03 23.49
C TYR A 237 -3.73 -4.76 24.80
N LYS A 238 -4.97 -4.63 25.29
CA LYS A 238 -5.46 -5.43 26.40
C LYS A 238 -6.52 -6.39 25.89
N TYR A 239 -6.14 -7.66 25.76
CA TYR A 239 -7.09 -8.72 25.39
C TYR A 239 -7.85 -9.18 26.64
N GLN A 240 -9.19 -9.11 26.61
CA GLN A 240 -10.03 -9.47 27.76
C GLN A 240 -9.73 -10.88 28.26
N TYR A 241 -9.58 -11.84 27.35
CA TYR A 241 -9.42 -13.25 27.70
C TYR A 241 -7.97 -13.75 27.52
N ARG A 242 -7.12 -13.03 26.76
CA ARG A 242 -5.87 -13.58 26.23
C ARG A 242 -4.60 -12.89 26.70
N GLY A 243 -4.68 -11.83 27.49
CA GLY A 243 -3.50 -11.18 28.05
C GLY A 243 -3.26 -9.75 27.60
N ILE A 244 -2.00 -9.39 27.41
CA ILE A 244 -1.57 -8.06 27.02
C ILE A 244 -0.52 -8.14 25.90
N GLY A 245 -0.61 -7.23 24.93
CA GLY A 245 0.35 -7.07 23.86
C GLY A 245 0.85 -5.63 23.72
N LEU A 246 2.05 -5.48 23.24
CA LEU A 246 2.66 -4.20 22.86
C LEU A 246 3.16 -4.30 21.43
N ARG A 247 2.70 -3.39 20.58
CA ARG A 247 3.26 -3.14 19.27
C ARG A 247 4.07 -1.87 19.30
N THR A 248 5.31 -1.93 18.82
CA THR A 248 6.19 -0.78 18.63
C THR A 248 6.49 -0.65 17.15
N ASP A 249 6.10 0.44 16.55
CA ASP A 249 6.45 0.80 15.17
C ASP A 249 7.48 1.92 15.24
N TYR A 250 8.68 1.70 14.72
CA TYR A 250 9.77 2.68 14.65
C TYR A 250 10.07 3.00 13.19
N ARG A 251 10.28 4.27 12.87
CA ARG A 251 10.65 4.73 11.53
C ARG A 251 11.85 5.67 11.62
N LYS A 252 12.78 5.48 10.69
CA LYS A 252 13.90 6.39 10.47
C LYS A 252 14.07 6.64 8.98
N ARG A 253 14.30 7.90 8.62
CA ARG A 253 14.55 8.33 7.25
C ARG A 253 15.88 9.06 7.19
N TRP A 254 16.73 8.69 6.26
CA TRP A 254 17.96 9.37 5.89
C TRP A 254 17.82 9.86 4.45
N ASP A 255 18.77 10.61 3.95
CA ASP A 255 18.71 11.16 2.59
C ASP A 255 18.67 10.06 1.52
N ASN A 256 19.37 8.95 1.74
CA ASN A 256 19.49 7.83 0.81
C ASN A 256 19.06 6.48 1.40
N ALA A 257 18.47 6.46 2.58
CA ALA A 257 18.05 5.22 3.23
C ALA A 257 16.78 5.40 4.06
N ASP A 258 16.03 4.32 4.23
CA ASP A 258 14.89 4.25 5.14
C ASP A 258 14.90 2.94 5.95
N LEU A 259 14.45 3.06 7.19
CA LEU A 259 14.26 1.95 8.10
C LEU A 259 12.86 2.02 8.71
N ASP A 260 12.11 0.93 8.57
CA ASP A 260 10.84 0.69 9.24
C ASP A 260 10.96 -0.57 10.08
N VAL A 261 10.66 -0.48 11.36
CA VAL A 261 10.72 -1.61 12.30
C VAL A 261 9.41 -1.74 13.03
N GLN A 262 8.82 -2.90 12.99
CA GLN A 262 7.69 -3.30 13.82
C GLN A 262 8.13 -4.39 14.77
N LEU A 263 7.99 -4.14 16.07
CA LEU A 263 8.19 -5.12 17.12
C LEU A 263 6.85 -5.43 17.78
N LEU A 264 6.55 -6.69 17.92
CA LEU A 264 5.40 -7.19 18.64
C LEU A 264 5.89 -7.99 19.85
N ASN A 265 5.39 -7.64 21.02
CA ASN A 265 5.71 -8.33 22.25
C ASN A 265 4.41 -8.58 23.03
N GLY A 266 4.31 -9.67 23.74
CA GLY A 266 3.14 -9.93 24.54
C GLY A 266 3.34 -10.99 25.59
N SER A 267 2.57 -10.90 26.66
CA SER A 267 2.32 -11.99 27.60
C SER A 267 0.90 -12.45 27.36
N VAL A 268 0.75 -13.49 26.54
CA VAL A 268 -0.52 -13.91 25.97
C VAL A 268 -0.70 -15.43 26.04
N SER A 269 -1.93 -15.90 25.86
CA SER A 269 -2.19 -17.34 25.73
C SER A 269 -1.82 -17.84 24.33
N THR A 270 -1.18 -19.01 24.27
CA THR A 270 -0.79 -19.71 23.04
C THR A 270 -1.36 -21.12 23.03
N TYR A 271 -1.13 -21.88 21.98
CA TYR A 271 -1.52 -23.30 21.95
C TYR A 271 -0.67 -24.18 22.91
N LYS A 272 0.49 -23.66 23.33
CA LYS A 272 1.41 -24.37 24.24
C LYS A 272 1.13 -24.08 25.72
N LYS A 273 0.71 -22.83 26.06
CA LYS A 273 0.57 -22.37 27.44
C LYS A 273 -0.50 -21.30 27.59
N ASP A 274 -1.16 -21.26 28.76
CA ASP A 274 -2.13 -20.22 29.12
C ASP A 274 -1.51 -18.81 29.21
N ARG A 275 -0.21 -18.75 29.54
CA ARG A 275 0.58 -17.52 29.53
C ARG A 275 1.99 -17.81 29.02
N GLU A 276 2.35 -17.15 27.95
CA GLU A 276 3.66 -17.23 27.33
C GLU A 276 4.11 -15.85 26.88
N ASN A 277 5.40 -15.57 27.04
CA ASN A 277 6.01 -14.38 26.48
C ASN A 277 6.36 -14.66 25.02
N VAL A 278 5.75 -13.89 24.13
CA VAL A 278 5.91 -14.02 22.69
C VAL A 278 6.48 -12.74 22.11
N ALA A 279 7.22 -12.87 21.03
CA ALA A 279 7.77 -11.75 20.29
C ALA A 279 7.70 -12.02 18.79
N ALA A 280 7.58 -10.96 18.02
CA ALA A 280 7.79 -10.99 16.58
C ALA A 280 8.42 -9.68 16.12
N ILE A 281 9.18 -9.75 15.05
CA ILE A 281 9.82 -8.62 14.40
C ILE A 281 9.52 -8.63 12.92
N ASN A 282 9.16 -7.46 12.40
CA ASN A 282 9.19 -7.15 10.97
C ASN A 282 9.99 -5.87 10.79
N ALA A 283 11.15 -5.95 10.16
CA ALA A 283 12.03 -4.80 9.94
C ALA A 283 12.43 -4.74 8.47
N ILE A 284 12.28 -3.58 7.87
CA ILE A 284 12.62 -3.33 6.48
C ILE A 284 13.59 -2.16 6.43
N PHE A 285 14.77 -2.43 5.92
CA PHE A 285 15.78 -1.41 5.60
C PHE A 285 15.94 -1.33 4.08
N ARG A 286 15.97 -0.11 3.53
CA ARG A 286 16.22 0.15 2.12
C ARG A 286 17.26 1.24 1.99
N THR A 287 18.17 1.07 1.06
CA THR A 287 19.16 2.10 0.74
C THR A 287 19.63 1.98 -0.71
N ASN A 288 20.10 3.10 -1.25
CA ASN A 288 20.76 3.15 -2.53
C ASN A 288 22.26 3.39 -2.33
N ILE A 289 23.11 2.53 -2.91
CA ILE A 289 24.57 2.69 -2.86
C ILE A 289 25.08 3.11 -4.24
N GLY A 290 25.79 4.23 -4.28
CA GLY A 290 26.14 4.87 -5.55
C GLY A 290 24.89 5.28 -6.32
N ASN A 291 24.95 5.27 -7.64
CA ASN A 291 23.83 5.71 -8.48
C ASN A 291 22.93 4.56 -8.96
N ASP A 292 23.31 3.30 -8.75
CA ASP A 292 22.71 2.20 -9.48
C ASP A 292 22.29 0.99 -8.60
N TRP A 293 22.81 0.84 -7.36
CA TRP A 293 22.51 -0.30 -6.50
C TRP A 293 21.40 -0.01 -5.53
N ASN A 294 20.34 -0.81 -5.58
CA ASN A 294 19.26 -0.84 -4.59
C ASN A 294 19.51 -1.99 -3.62
N ILE A 295 19.59 -1.68 -2.34
CA ILE A 295 19.74 -2.70 -1.28
C ILE A 295 18.50 -2.69 -0.42
N LYS A 296 17.94 -3.87 -0.19
CA LYS A 296 16.81 -4.09 0.72
C LYS A 296 17.18 -5.22 1.69
N ALA A 297 17.02 -4.96 2.97
CA ALA A 297 17.08 -5.99 4.00
C ALA A 297 15.71 -6.09 4.68
N LEU A 298 15.20 -7.30 4.78
CA LEU A 298 13.96 -7.66 5.45
C LEU A 298 14.28 -8.67 6.55
N VAL A 299 13.86 -8.38 7.77
CA VAL A 299 13.87 -9.33 8.89
C VAL A 299 12.44 -9.58 9.30
N ASN A 300 11.95 -10.79 9.15
CA ASN A 300 10.58 -11.16 9.50
C ASN A 300 10.58 -12.49 10.24
N ARG A 301 10.34 -12.46 11.55
CA ARG A 301 10.44 -13.62 12.44
C ARG A 301 9.43 -13.54 13.56
N ALA A 302 8.93 -14.69 13.99
CA ALA A 302 8.07 -14.83 15.16
C ALA A 302 8.59 -15.94 16.08
N SER A 303 8.53 -15.72 17.38
CA SER A 303 8.93 -16.70 18.39
C SER A 303 7.91 -17.83 18.55
N GLN A 304 6.71 -17.67 17.98
CA GLN A 304 5.60 -18.62 18.08
C GLN A 304 4.71 -18.52 16.83
N ASP A 305 4.44 -19.66 16.19
CA ASP A 305 3.92 -19.75 14.83
C ASP A 305 2.50 -19.19 14.64
N THR A 306 1.64 -19.35 15.62
CA THR A 306 0.25 -18.90 15.51
C THR A 306 0.02 -17.48 16.03
N PHE A 307 1.02 -16.89 16.72
CA PHE A 307 0.88 -15.59 17.40
C PHE A 307 0.42 -14.48 16.45
N MET A 308 1.07 -14.34 15.30
CA MET A 308 0.76 -13.28 14.35
C MET A 308 -0.68 -13.38 13.81
N ARG A 309 -1.08 -14.59 13.40
CA ARG A 309 -2.40 -14.88 12.85
C ARG A 309 -3.51 -14.77 13.88
N ARG A 310 -3.33 -15.38 15.07
CA ARG A 310 -4.31 -15.38 16.14
C ARG A 310 -4.63 -14.00 16.67
N TYR A 311 -3.61 -13.17 16.85
CA TYR A 311 -3.77 -11.80 17.36
C TYR A 311 -4.02 -10.76 16.25
N LYS A 312 -4.17 -11.21 14.99
CA LYS A 312 -4.51 -10.39 13.82
C LYS A 312 -3.50 -9.29 13.53
N PHE A 313 -2.21 -9.56 13.76
CA PHE A 313 -1.13 -8.68 13.35
C PHE A 313 -0.73 -8.92 11.88
N ASP A 314 -0.67 -10.19 11.48
CA ASP A 314 -0.39 -10.63 10.13
C ASP A 314 -1.11 -11.96 9.86
N GLY A 315 -1.58 -12.16 8.62
CA GLY A 315 -2.24 -13.38 8.17
C GLY A 315 -1.32 -14.34 7.41
N SER A 316 -0.05 -14.01 7.26
CA SER A 316 0.93 -14.82 6.53
C SER A 316 1.10 -16.20 7.15
N THR A 317 1.28 -17.20 6.31
CA THR A 317 1.58 -18.59 6.70
C THR A 317 3.07 -18.90 6.62
N THR A 318 3.85 -18.02 5.99
CA THR A 318 5.31 -18.12 5.89
C THR A 318 5.90 -16.73 6.09
N LEU A 319 6.94 -16.61 6.90
CA LEU A 319 7.71 -15.39 7.11
C LEU A 319 9.05 -15.53 6.37
N THR A 320 9.39 -14.53 5.57
CA THR A 320 10.67 -14.47 4.84
C THR A 320 11.54 -13.40 5.41
N SER A 321 12.78 -13.75 5.77
CA SER A 321 13.85 -12.79 6.02
C SER A 321 14.81 -12.83 4.85
N SER A 322 15.22 -11.66 4.32
CA SER A 322 16.08 -11.60 3.14
C SER A 322 16.96 -10.35 3.12
N VAL A 323 18.08 -10.47 2.45
CA VAL A 323 18.91 -9.34 2.03
C VAL A 323 19.07 -9.43 0.53
N THR A 324 18.64 -8.40 -0.19
CA THR A 324 18.75 -8.31 -1.65
C THR A 324 19.59 -7.10 -2.04
N ALA A 325 20.45 -7.27 -3.02
CA ALA A 325 21.16 -6.21 -3.70
C ALA A 325 20.92 -6.34 -5.21
N GLU A 326 20.24 -5.36 -5.78
CA GLU A 326 19.92 -5.36 -7.20
C GLU A 326 20.47 -4.13 -7.92
N ARG A 327 20.77 -4.32 -9.20
CA ARG A 327 21.23 -3.26 -10.07
C ARG A 327 20.73 -3.47 -11.49
N LEU A 328 20.09 -2.46 -12.02
CA LEU A 328 19.76 -2.38 -13.44
C LEU A 328 20.57 -1.23 -14.07
N LYS A 329 21.46 -1.58 -15.00
CA LYS A 329 22.27 -0.59 -15.71
C LYS A 329 22.27 -0.88 -17.20
N GLU A 330 21.71 0.03 -17.99
CA GLU A 330 21.57 -0.13 -19.43
C GLU A 330 20.83 -1.45 -19.77
N ASN A 331 21.55 -2.43 -20.27
CA ASN A 331 21.06 -3.73 -20.71
C ASN A 331 21.52 -4.88 -19.80
N ARG A 332 21.94 -4.60 -18.57
CA ARG A 332 22.45 -5.57 -17.60
C ARG A 332 21.67 -5.49 -16.31
N TYR A 333 21.26 -6.65 -15.84
CA TYR A 333 20.62 -6.81 -14.53
C TYR A 333 21.49 -7.70 -13.64
N TYR A 334 21.64 -7.30 -12.39
CA TYR A 334 22.37 -8.01 -11.35
C TYR A 334 21.46 -8.14 -10.14
N LEU A 335 21.39 -9.34 -9.57
CA LEU A 335 20.71 -9.61 -8.31
C LEU A 335 21.58 -10.53 -7.47
N VAL A 336 21.76 -10.14 -6.22
CA VAL A 336 22.32 -11.01 -5.18
C VAL A 336 21.33 -11.06 -4.04
N GLU A 337 20.98 -12.24 -3.60
CA GLU A 337 20.01 -12.47 -2.53
C GLU A 337 20.52 -13.50 -1.55
N ALA A 338 20.23 -13.27 -0.27
CA ALA A 338 20.26 -14.29 0.77
C ALA A 338 18.90 -14.28 1.46
N SER A 339 18.31 -15.42 1.70
CA SER A 339 17.00 -15.54 2.33
C SER A 339 16.87 -16.76 3.23
N ASP A 340 15.99 -16.62 4.20
CA ASP A 340 15.67 -17.59 5.22
C ASP A 340 14.16 -17.57 5.46
N LEU A 341 13.53 -18.73 5.49
CA LEU A 341 12.09 -18.91 5.61
C LEU A 341 11.73 -19.41 7.01
N GLN A 342 10.53 -19.05 7.47
CA GLN A 342 9.89 -19.63 8.66
C GLN A 342 8.44 -19.96 8.32
N GLY A 343 8.10 -21.22 8.23
CA GLY A 343 6.75 -21.72 8.09
C GLY A 343 5.97 -21.58 9.40
N LEU A 344 4.69 -21.24 9.29
CA LEU A 344 3.82 -20.98 10.43
C LEU A 344 2.63 -21.93 10.51
N ASN A 345 2.44 -22.84 9.56
CA ASN A 345 1.35 -23.81 9.59
C ASN A 345 1.74 -25.04 10.43
N SER A 346 0.74 -25.77 10.89
CA SER A 346 0.96 -27.04 11.60
C SER A 346 1.54 -28.15 10.73
N SER A 347 1.40 -28.00 9.41
CA SER A 347 1.96 -28.92 8.41
C SER A 347 3.41 -28.60 8.04
N ASP A 348 3.92 -27.43 8.43
CA ASP A 348 5.27 -27.01 8.09
C ASP A 348 6.28 -27.74 9.00
N THR A 349 7.35 -28.21 8.42
CA THR A 349 8.44 -28.89 9.11
C THR A 349 9.65 -27.96 9.09
N PRO A 350 10.04 -27.34 10.22
CA PRO A 350 11.13 -26.35 10.25
C PRO A 350 12.45 -26.86 9.67
N GLU A 351 12.72 -28.15 9.83
CA GLU A 351 13.93 -28.82 9.36
C GLU A 351 13.99 -28.96 7.82
N LEU A 352 12.83 -28.79 7.15
CA LEU A 352 12.71 -28.81 5.68
C LEU A 352 12.70 -27.41 5.06
N GLU A 353 12.74 -26.35 5.87
CA GLU A 353 12.73 -24.97 5.39
C GLU A 353 14.12 -24.59 4.86
N PRO A 354 14.25 -24.23 3.56
CA PRO A 354 15.57 -23.97 2.99
C PRO A 354 16.10 -22.60 3.40
N VAL A 355 17.40 -22.55 3.70
CA VAL A 355 18.18 -21.32 3.78
C VAL A 355 18.92 -21.12 2.47
N ILE A 356 18.75 -19.96 1.84
CA ILE A 356 19.41 -19.61 0.57
C ILE A 356 20.60 -18.69 0.85
N LEU A 357 21.84 -19.19 0.64
CA LEU A 357 23.09 -18.46 0.97
C LEU A 357 24.24 -18.74 0.01
N PRO A 358 24.48 -17.95 -1.04
CA PRO A 358 23.66 -16.93 -1.67
C PRO A 358 22.87 -17.42 -2.89
N SER A 359 21.95 -16.61 -3.40
CA SER A 359 21.45 -16.66 -4.77
C SER A 359 22.05 -15.50 -5.57
N ILE A 360 22.64 -15.77 -6.71
CA ILE A 360 23.25 -14.79 -7.59
C ILE A 360 22.62 -14.93 -8.98
N PHE A 361 22.20 -13.81 -9.54
CA PHE A 361 21.65 -13.75 -10.88
C PHE A 361 22.24 -12.59 -11.67
N TYR A 362 22.67 -12.87 -12.90
CA TYR A 362 23.15 -11.90 -13.85
C TYR A 362 22.47 -12.12 -15.19
N GLU A 363 21.95 -11.06 -15.78
CA GLU A 363 21.39 -11.07 -17.14
C GLU A 363 21.96 -9.93 -17.97
N LYS A 364 22.22 -10.21 -19.23
CA LYS A 364 22.60 -9.22 -20.24
C LYS A 364 21.78 -9.43 -21.51
N LEU A 365 21.11 -8.36 -21.94
CA LEU A 365 20.42 -8.28 -23.23
C LEU A 365 21.24 -7.43 -24.19
N GLN A 366 21.49 -7.91 -25.38
CA GLN A 366 22.22 -7.17 -26.40
C GLN A 366 21.70 -7.48 -27.79
N GLN A 367 21.97 -6.63 -28.73
CA GLN A 367 21.74 -6.91 -30.14
C GLN A 367 22.63 -8.06 -30.57
N GLY A 368 22.09 -9.01 -31.34
CA GLY A 368 22.87 -10.08 -31.96
C GLY A 368 23.65 -9.61 -33.21
N TRP A 369 24.01 -10.57 -34.04
CA TRP A 369 24.77 -10.30 -35.26
C TRP A 369 23.94 -9.64 -36.38
N ARG A 370 22.62 -9.67 -36.29
CA ARG A 370 21.64 -9.04 -37.20
C ARG A 370 20.82 -7.99 -36.49
N PRO A 371 20.31 -6.98 -37.21
CA PRO A 371 19.56 -5.88 -36.60
C PRO A 371 18.35 -6.28 -35.75
N ASN A 372 17.60 -7.34 -36.15
CA ASN A 372 16.44 -7.81 -35.45
C ASN A 372 16.72 -8.97 -34.48
N GLN A 373 17.96 -9.37 -34.39
CA GLN A 373 18.38 -10.47 -33.55
C GLN A 373 18.70 -9.99 -32.13
N LYS A 374 18.18 -10.67 -31.15
CA LYS A 374 18.45 -10.44 -29.71
C LYS A 374 19.32 -11.56 -29.18
N LEU A 375 20.33 -11.20 -28.42
CA LEU A 375 21.19 -12.13 -27.68
C LEU A 375 20.98 -11.87 -26.19
N ARG A 376 20.55 -12.90 -25.47
CA ARG A 376 20.41 -12.91 -24.02
C ARG A 376 21.43 -13.84 -23.42
N THR A 377 22.18 -13.37 -22.45
CA THR A 377 23.11 -14.17 -21.66
C THR A 377 22.70 -14.08 -20.20
N GLU A 378 22.58 -15.20 -19.55
CA GLU A 378 22.18 -15.34 -18.16
C GLU A 378 23.20 -16.22 -17.43
N ILE A 379 23.58 -15.83 -16.21
CA ILE A 379 24.40 -16.62 -15.29
C ILE A 379 23.68 -16.60 -13.93
N SER A 380 23.55 -17.75 -13.32
CA SER A 380 22.99 -17.85 -11.97
C SER A 380 23.75 -18.87 -11.14
N ALA A 381 23.81 -18.61 -9.85
CA ALA A 381 24.33 -19.53 -8.85
C ALA A 381 23.38 -19.50 -7.65
N ILE A 382 23.13 -20.63 -7.03
CA ILE A 382 22.34 -20.75 -5.81
C ILE A 382 22.95 -21.80 -4.92
N GLN A 383 22.98 -21.51 -3.63
CA GLN A 383 23.26 -22.49 -2.59
C GLN A 383 22.04 -22.58 -1.67
N LEU A 384 21.57 -23.79 -1.45
CA LEU A 384 20.46 -24.13 -0.55
C LEU A 384 21.01 -25.02 0.54
N ASP A 385 20.85 -24.62 1.78
CA ASP A 385 21.14 -25.43 2.96
C ASP A 385 19.83 -25.92 3.56
N ASN A 386 19.78 -27.15 4.02
CA ASN A 386 18.58 -27.75 4.58
C ASN A 386 18.95 -28.85 5.59
N ASP A 387 18.38 -28.84 6.79
CA ASP A 387 18.77 -29.70 7.90
C ASP A 387 18.41 -31.20 7.69
N GLU A 388 17.34 -31.51 6.95
CA GLU A 388 16.88 -32.89 6.74
C GLU A 388 16.96 -33.38 5.28
N GLU A 389 17.30 -32.50 4.34
CA GLU A 389 17.47 -32.85 2.94
C GLU A 389 18.90 -32.57 2.46
N HIS A 390 19.14 -32.74 1.17
CA HIS A 390 20.46 -32.46 0.59
C HIS A 390 20.72 -30.96 0.51
N ASP A 391 21.90 -30.54 0.95
CA ASP A 391 22.47 -29.26 0.57
C ASP A 391 22.75 -29.25 -0.92
N LEU A 392 22.31 -28.22 -1.61
CA LEU A 392 22.39 -28.07 -3.05
C LEU A 392 23.16 -26.82 -3.43
N ALA A 393 24.25 -26.96 -4.15
CA ALA A 393 24.85 -25.86 -4.89
C ALA A 393 24.62 -26.06 -6.39
N ARG A 394 24.07 -25.05 -7.07
CA ARG A 394 23.85 -25.04 -8.51
C ARG A 394 24.48 -23.82 -9.17
N TRP A 395 25.19 -24.05 -10.24
CA TRP A 395 25.71 -23.05 -11.15
C TRP A 395 25.08 -23.25 -12.53
N SER A 396 24.50 -22.21 -13.12
CA SER A 396 23.86 -22.30 -14.43
C SER A 396 24.24 -21.15 -15.31
N GLY A 397 24.51 -21.43 -16.58
CA GLY A 397 24.71 -20.44 -17.62
C GLY A 397 23.77 -20.70 -18.79
N THR A 398 23.11 -19.66 -19.27
CA THR A 398 22.21 -19.73 -20.42
C THR A 398 22.59 -18.70 -21.45
N THR A 399 22.65 -19.10 -22.71
CA THR A 399 22.78 -18.18 -23.85
C THR A 399 21.65 -18.45 -24.83
N GLU A 400 20.87 -17.43 -25.13
CA GLU A 400 19.75 -17.49 -26.06
C GLU A 400 19.95 -16.47 -27.20
N VAL A 401 19.71 -16.93 -28.41
CA VAL A 401 19.60 -16.09 -29.61
C VAL A 401 18.17 -16.18 -30.12
N ALA A 402 17.52 -15.05 -30.30
CA ALA A 402 16.15 -14.96 -30.79
C ALA A 402 16.06 -13.94 -31.94
N GLU A 403 15.30 -14.25 -32.96
CA GLU A 403 15.02 -13.32 -34.06
C GLU A 403 13.55 -13.51 -34.52
N GLU A 404 12.93 -12.40 -34.85
CA GLU A 404 11.62 -12.35 -35.51
C GLU A 404 11.76 -11.63 -36.84
N PHE A 405 11.18 -12.18 -37.90
CA PHE A 405 11.24 -11.63 -39.24
C PHE A 405 9.98 -11.90 -40.05
N HIS A 406 9.66 -11.00 -40.94
CA HIS A 406 8.49 -11.08 -41.81
C HIS A 406 8.83 -11.78 -43.13
N LYS A 407 7.94 -12.70 -43.58
CA LYS A 407 7.99 -13.28 -44.92
C LYS A 407 6.58 -13.30 -45.49
N GLY A 408 6.27 -12.33 -46.35
CA GLY A 408 4.90 -12.08 -46.80
C GLY A 408 4.01 -11.66 -45.62
N ALA A 409 2.86 -12.29 -45.45
CA ALA A 409 1.95 -12.03 -44.34
C ALA A 409 2.31 -12.76 -43.05
N PHE A 410 3.27 -13.69 -43.10
CA PHE A 410 3.71 -14.47 -41.93
C PHE A 410 4.79 -13.76 -41.18
N VAL A 411 4.65 -13.77 -39.88
CA VAL A 411 5.71 -13.39 -38.94
C VAL A 411 6.33 -14.68 -38.42
N ASN A 412 7.61 -14.85 -38.71
CA ASN A 412 8.36 -16.06 -38.37
C ASN A 412 9.33 -15.73 -37.24
N SER A 413 9.54 -16.67 -36.36
CA SER A 413 10.50 -16.55 -35.25
C SER A 413 11.35 -17.79 -35.11
N TYR A 414 12.58 -17.60 -34.67
CA TYR A 414 13.36 -18.71 -34.14
C TYR A 414 13.98 -18.29 -32.81
N LYS A 415 14.17 -19.26 -31.92
CA LYS A 415 14.95 -19.14 -30.72
C LYS A 415 15.89 -20.34 -30.64
N ALA A 416 17.14 -20.07 -30.34
CA ALA A 416 18.12 -21.13 -30.03
C ALA A 416 18.75 -20.80 -28.69
N ASN A 417 18.75 -21.77 -27.82
CA ASN A 417 19.22 -21.62 -26.43
C ASN A 417 20.17 -22.78 -26.11
N VAL A 418 21.19 -22.51 -25.34
CA VAL A 418 22.02 -23.51 -24.67
C VAL A 418 22.05 -23.17 -23.19
N MET A 419 21.55 -24.08 -22.36
CA MET A 419 21.69 -24.01 -20.92
C MET A 419 22.68 -25.10 -20.48
N ALA A 420 23.63 -24.70 -19.65
CA ALA A 420 24.56 -25.58 -18.96
C ALA A 420 24.39 -25.38 -17.45
N SER A 421 24.18 -26.45 -16.71
CA SER A 421 24.08 -26.42 -15.25
C SER A 421 24.99 -27.46 -14.63
N TYR A 422 25.60 -27.11 -13.51
CA TYR A 422 26.40 -27.98 -12.67
C TYR A 422 25.79 -27.97 -11.27
N TYR A 423 25.62 -29.14 -10.70
CA TYR A 423 25.03 -29.41 -9.40
C TYR A 423 26.05 -30.10 -8.52
N SER A 424 26.13 -29.65 -7.27
CA SER A 424 26.88 -30.31 -6.21
C SER A 424 25.93 -30.56 -5.03
N LEU A 425 25.78 -31.84 -4.67
CA LEU A 425 24.89 -32.30 -3.62
C LEU A 425 25.73 -32.84 -2.47
N HIS A 426 25.55 -32.25 -1.28
CA HIS A 426 26.25 -32.64 -0.08
C HIS A 426 25.25 -33.06 1.00
N ASP A 427 25.75 -33.60 2.08
CA ASP A 427 25.03 -34.04 3.26
C ASP A 427 23.72 -34.80 3.01
N LYS A 428 23.75 -36.07 3.28
CA LYS A 428 22.65 -36.99 2.99
C LYS A 428 21.87 -37.32 4.26
N PRO A 429 20.54 -37.07 4.28
CA PRO A 429 19.69 -37.57 5.35
C PRO A 429 19.73 -39.12 5.40
N VAL A 430 19.62 -39.65 6.61
CA VAL A 430 19.58 -41.11 6.83
C VAL A 430 18.38 -41.71 6.10
N GLY A 431 18.64 -42.62 5.16
CA GLY A 431 17.59 -43.30 4.39
C GLY A 431 17.28 -42.73 3.00
N ALA A 432 17.93 -41.66 2.57
CA ALA A 432 17.73 -41.10 1.23
C ALA A 432 18.23 -42.04 0.12
N THR A 433 17.44 -42.15 -0.95
CA THR A 433 17.70 -43.05 -2.10
C THR A 433 18.48 -42.40 -3.23
N SER A 434 18.62 -41.06 -3.24
CA SER A 434 19.33 -40.30 -4.28
C SER A 434 20.83 -40.56 -4.24
N LYS A 435 21.47 -40.60 -5.41
CA LYS A 435 22.92 -40.64 -5.52
C LYS A 435 23.48 -39.25 -5.23
N LEU A 436 24.27 -39.18 -4.18
CA LEU A 436 25.02 -37.96 -3.84
C LEU A 436 26.16 -37.77 -4.84
N GLY A 437 26.53 -36.50 -5.05
CA GLY A 437 27.71 -36.15 -5.80
C GLY A 437 27.49 -34.97 -6.75
N GLU A 438 28.37 -34.92 -7.71
CA GLU A 438 28.38 -33.89 -8.72
C GLU A 438 27.60 -34.35 -9.95
N SER A 439 26.75 -33.51 -10.51
CA SER A 439 26.03 -33.77 -11.74
C SER A 439 26.07 -32.53 -12.65
N GLY A 440 26.36 -32.79 -13.93
CA GLY A 440 26.37 -31.76 -14.95
C GLY A 440 25.34 -32.03 -16.03
N GLN A 441 24.67 -31.01 -16.53
CA GLN A 441 23.77 -31.13 -17.66
C GLN A 441 23.99 -30.01 -18.67
N ILE A 442 23.81 -30.34 -19.94
CA ILE A 442 23.81 -29.39 -21.05
C ILE A 442 22.53 -29.65 -21.87
N ASN A 443 21.70 -28.63 -21.97
CA ASN A 443 20.41 -28.70 -22.63
C ASN A 443 20.34 -27.66 -23.77
N PRO A 444 20.76 -28.02 -24.97
CA PRO A 444 20.50 -27.22 -26.15
C PRO A 444 19.00 -27.29 -26.49
N SER A 445 18.44 -26.18 -26.87
CA SER A 445 17.04 -26.15 -27.32
C SER A 445 16.85 -25.18 -28.49
N VAL A 446 15.93 -25.51 -29.37
CA VAL A 446 15.61 -24.73 -30.54
C VAL A 446 14.09 -24.70 -30.70
N SER A 447 13.56 -23.51 -30.99
CA SER A 447 12.18 -23.37 -31.47
C SER A 447 12.12 -22.64 -32.80
N ILE A 448 11.20 -23.08 -33.64
CA ILE A 448 10.83 -22.36 -34.86
C ILE A 448 9.32 -22.18 -34.80
N GLY A 449 8.91 -20.90 -34.91
CA GLY A 449 7.51 -20.51 -34.82
C GLY A 449 7.09 -19.66 -35.99
N THR A 450 5.80 -19.65 -36.24
CA THR A 450 5.16 -18.76 -37.20
C THR A 450 3.81 -18.33 -36.68
N HIS A 451 3.44 -17.11 -36.95
CA HIS A 451 2.09 -16.62 -36.71
C HIS A 451 1.62 -15.76 -37.87
N LEU A 452 0.31 -15.69 -38.07
CA LEU A 452 -0.32 -14.97 -39.15
C LEU A 452 -1.35 -13.97 -38.61
N PRO A 453 -0.96 -12.70 -38.43
CA PRO A 453 -1.92 -11.67 -38.01
C PRO A 453 -2.91 -11.33 -39.13
N LEU A 454 -4.16 -11.72 -38.95
CA LEU A 454 -5.25 -11.47 -39.86
C LEU A 454 -6.16 -10.39 -39.30
N ALA A 455 -6.28 -9.28 -39.98
CA ALA A 455 -7.19 -8.18 -39.60
C ALA A 455 -8.37 -8.12 -40.56
N VAL A 456 -9.57 -8.07 -40.01
CA VAL A 456 -10.83 -7.88 -40.75
C VAL A 456 -11.54 -6.66 -40.24
N SER A 457 -11.90 -5.74 -41.11
CA SER A 457 -12.67 -4.55 -40.74
C SER A 457 -13.87 -4.39 -41.68
N GLY A 458 -15.04 -4.07 -41.14
CA GLY A 458 -16.27 -3.84 -41.87
C GLY A 458 -17.48 -3.62 -40.95
N PHE A 459 -18.46 -2.83 -41.42
CA PHE A 459 -19.71 -2.57 -40.69
C PHE A 459 -19.52 -2.04 -39.25
N GLY A 460 -18.49 -1.18 -39.02
CA GLY A 460 -18.19 -0.65 -37.69
C GLY A 460 -17.50 -1.64 -36.73
N LYS A 461 -17.08 -2.79 -37.22
CA LYS A 461 -16.40 -3.85 -36.47
C LYS A 461 -14.98 -4.03 -36.97
N THR A 462 -14.07 -4.28 -36.05
CA THR A 462 -12.70 -4.70 -36.35
C THR A 462 -12.39 -5.95 -35.55
N ALA A 463 -11.86 -6.96 -36.19
CA ALA A 463 -11.42 -8.18 -35.59
C ALA A 463 -9.99 -8.51 -36.06
N MET A 464 -9.19 -9.01 -35.16
CA MET A 464 -7.86 -9.56 -35.45
C MET A 464 -7.80 -10.99 -34.96
N PHE A 465 -7.38 -11.89 -35.82
CA PHE A 465 -7.14 -13.30 -35.48
C PHE A 465 -5.68 -13.62 -35.78
N GLU A 466 -5.07 -14.33 -34.88
CA GLU A 466 -3.66 -14.65 -34.98
C GLU A 466 -3.42 -16.15 -34.68
N PRO A 467 -3.55 -17.02 -35.70
CA PRO A 467 -3.10 -18.39 -35.55
C PRO A 467 -1.59 -18.44 -35.41
N LYS A 468 -1.14 -19.29 -34.45
CA LYS A 468 0.27 -19.48 -34.05
C LYS A 468 0.60 -20.96 -34.10
N ALA A 469 1.76 -21.28 -34.62
CA ALA A 469 2.31 -22.63 -34.60
C ALA A 469 3.81 -22.58 -34.26
N GLN A 470 4.26 -23.50 -33.48
CA GLN A 470 5.66 -23.61 -33.08
C GLN A 470 6.06 -25.09 -32.95
N ILE A 471 7.29 -25.37 -33.35
CA ILE A 471 7.97 -26.65 -33.04
C ILE A 471 9.13 -26.32 -32.12
N VAL A 472 9.23 -27.10 -31.03
CA VAL A 472 10.29 -26.93 -30.04
C VAL A 472 11.00 -28.29 -29.91
N TRP A 473 12.31 -28.23 -30.00
CA TRP A 473 13.18 -29.35 -29.69
C TRP A 473 14.06 -28.99 -28.48
N VAL A 474 14.15 -29.90 -27.52
CA VAL A 474 14.99 -29.80 -26.34
C VAL A 474 15.89 -31.02 -26.30
N GLY A 475 17.20 -30.81 -26.34
CA GLY A 475 18.21 -31.87 -26.22
C GLY A 475 18.72 -32.00 -24.79
N GLY A 476 19.63 -32.96 -24.61
CA GLY A 476 20.22 -33.31 -23.32
C GLY A 476 19.69 -34.59 -22.72
N ALA A 477 20.27 -35.00 -21.60
CA ALA A 477 19.84 -36.18 -20.85
C ALA A 477 18.72 -35.80 -19.87
N ASP A 478 17.79 -36.72 -19.68
CA ASP A 478 16.83 -36.62 -18.57
C ASP A 478 17.54 -36.96 -17.25
N ARG A 479 17.70 -35.97 -16.38
CA ARG A 479 18.38 -36.04 -15.09
C ARG A 479 17.43 -35.87 -13.90
N THR A 480 16.14 -35.97 -14.12
CA THR A 480 15.10 -35.77 -13.10
C THR A 480 15.21 -36.72 -11.91
N GLN A 481 15.86 -37.87 -12.07
CA GLN A 481 16.12 -38.85 -10.99
C GLN A 481 17.46 -38.59 -10.25
N GLU A 482 18.32 -37.71 -10.77
CA GLU A 482 19.64 -37.43 -10.21
C GLU A 482 19.70 -36.10 -9.48
N VAL A 483 18.90 -35.14 -9.93
CA VAL A 483 18.86 -33.77 -9.41
C VAL A 483 17.53 -33.53 -8.69
N PRO A 484 17.54 -33.10 -7.42
CA PRO A 484 16.31 -32.77 -6.73
C PRO A 484 15.67 -31.52 -7.38
N ASN A 485 14.36 -31.56 -7.58
CA ASN A 485 13.61 -30.41 -8.10
C ASN A 485 13.28 -29.45 -6.97
N ARG A 486 13.96 -28.30 -6.90
CA ARG A 486 13.78 -27.28 -5.86
C ARG A 486 13.10 -26.01 -6.37
N ASP A 487 13.19 -25.72 -7.68
CA ASP A 487 12.70 -24.46 -8.26
C ASP A 487 11.70 -24.64 -9.41
N SER A 488 11.38 -25.88 -9.78
CA SER A 488 10.52 -26.17 -10.93
C SER A 488 9.31 -27.01 -10.53
N ALA A 489 8.81 -26.84 -9.30
CA ALA A 489 7.80 -27.72 -8.71
C ALA A 489 6.39 -27.44 -9.26
N ASP A 490 6.08 -26.24 -9.67
CA ASP A 490 4.76 -25.88 -10.23
C ASP A 490 4.83 -25.78 -11.76
N TYR A 491 4.16 -26.72 -12.41
CA TYR A 491 4.03 -26.75 -13.85
C TYR A 491 2.56 -26.93 -14.24
N ARG A 492 1.97 -25.90 -14.73
CA ARG A 492 0.65 -25.92 -15.38
C ARG A 492 0.75 -25.20 -16.72
N ILE A 493 0.26 -25.85 -17.79
CA ILE A 493 0.21 -25.20 -19.10
C ILE A 493 -0.90 -24.15 -19.05
N ASP A 494 -0.55 -22.94 -19.45
CA ASP A 494 -1.46 -21.81 -19.61
C ASP A 494 -1.17 -21.02 -20.90
N GLU A 495 -1.91 -19.98 -21.17
CA GLU A 495 -1.71 -19.11 -22.33
C GLU A 495 -0.33 -18.45 -22.32
N ALA A 496 0.21 -18.11 -21.15
CA ALA A 496 1.47 -17.40 -20.99
C ALA A 496 2.68 -18.30 -21.29
N ASN A 497 2.59 -19.60 -20.95
CA ASN A 497 3.73 -20.52 -21.05
C ASN A 497 3.66 -21.51 -22.20
N LEU A 498 2.52 -21.64 -22.89
CA LEU A 498 2.33 -22.62 -23.97
C LEU A 498 3.41 -22.54 -25.06
N PHE A 499 3.84 -21.33 -25.43
CA PHE A 499 4.84 -21.07 -26.47
C PHE A 499 6.24 -20.75 -25.92
N LEU A 500 6.51 -21.00 -24.65
CA LEU A 500 7.86 -20.85 -24.11
C LEU A 500 8.76 -22.04 -24.50
N LEU A 501 10.06 -21.77 -24.66
CA LEU A 501 11.06 -22.79 -24.89
C LEU A 501 11.15 -23.76 -23.71
N ASN A 502 11.35 -23.24 -22.50
CA ASN A 502 11.17 -23.97 -21.26
C ASN A 502 9.86 -23.50 -20.61
N ARG A 503 8.98 -24.44 -20.29
CA ARG A 503 7.69 -24.16 -19.65
C ARG A 503 7.76 -24.18 -18.14
N TYR A 504 8.82 -24.82 -17.59
CA TYR A 504 9.08 -24.80 -16.15
C TYR A 504 9.66 -23.47 -15.74
N GLN A 505 9.26 -22.96 -14.59
CA GLN A 505 9.73 -21.66 -14.12
C GLN A 505 11.20 -21.68 -13.71
N GLY A 506 11.69 -22.79 -13.19
CA GLY A 506 13.05 -22.96 -12.70
C GLY A 506 14.04 -23.51 -13.71
N LYS A 507 15.14 -24.03 -13.20
CA LYS A 507 16.27 -24.60 -13.96
C LYS A 507 16.55 -26.08 -13.66
N ASP A 508 15.95 -26.60 -12.59
CA ASP A 508 16.17 -27.99 -12.17
C ASP A 508 15.49 -28.98 -13.10
N TYR A 509 14.34 -28.58 -13.63
CA TYR A 509 13.54 -29.44 -14.48
C TYR A 509 13.57 -29.01 -15.93
N ILE A 510 14.07 -29.85 -16.80
CA ILE A 510 14.06 -29.68 -18.24
C ILE A 510 13.58 -30.95 -18.86
N LEU A 511 12.62 -30.87 -19.75
CA LEU A 511 12.03 -32.03 -20.41
C LEU A 511 12.62 -32.21 -21.81
N PRO A 512 13.58 -33.12 -22.03
CA PRO A 512 14.11 -33.39 -23.35
C PRO A 512 13.05 -34.03 -24.26
N GLY A 513 13.07 -33.62 -25.52
CA GLY A 513 12.12 -34.13 -26.50
C GLY A 513 11.72 -33.10 -27.55
N THR A 514 10.76 -33.47 -28.37
CA THR A 514 10.20 -32.63 -29.41
C THR A 514 8.71 -32.45 -29.18
N ARG A 515 8.22 -31.24 -29.32
CA ARG A 515 6.79 -30.92 -29.26
C ARG A 515 6.39 -29.91 -30.33
N ALA A 516 5.12 -29.94 -30.69
CA ALA A 516 4.46 -28.95 -31.51
C ALA A 516 3.39 -28.24 -30.70
N ASP A 517 3.42 -26.91 -30.71
CA ASP A 517 2.49 -26.04 -30.01
C ASP A 517 1.64 -25.30 -31.02
N LEU A 518 0.34 -25.33 -30.85
CA LEU A 518 -0.64 -24.68 -31.71
C LEU A 518 -1.56 -23.81 -30.87
N GLY A 519 -1.94 -22.65 -31.41
CA GLY A 519 -2.92 -21.78 -30.77
C GLY A 519 -3.48 -20.74 -31.71
N VAL A 520 -4.59 -20.19 -31.30
CA VAL A 520 -5.24 -19.07 -32.00
C VAL A 520 -5.64 -18.04 -30.97
N SER A 521 -5.16 -16.80 -31.10
CA SER A 521 -5.67 -15.67 -30.36
C SER A 521 -6.58 -14.84 -31.25
N GLY A 522 -7.59 -14.21 -30.64
CA GLY A 522 -8.51 -13.32 -31.35
C GLY A 522 -8.87 -12.10 -30.50
N VAL A 523 -8.94 -10.93 -31.14
CA VAL A 523 -9.44 -9.70 -30.52
C VAL A 523 -10.42 -9.06 -31.48
N ALA A 524 -11.61 -8.72 -30.99
CA ALA A 524 -12.62 -8.03 -31.77
C ALA A 524 -13.15 -6.82 -30.99
N ASN A 525 -13.41 -5.73 -31.68
CA ASN A 525 -14.16 -4.59 -31.19
C ASN A 525 -15.52 -4.53 -31.86
N ASP A 526 -16.58 -4.59 -31.09
CA ASP A 526 -17.97 -4.53 -31.52
C ASP A 526 -18.71 -3.46 -30.73
N GLN A 527 -19.61 -2.73 -31.40
CA GLN A 527 -20.37 -1.65 -30.75
C GLN A 527 -21.34 -2.18 -29.68
N THR A 528 -21.79 -3.42 -29.78
CA THR A 528 -22.74 -4.06 -28.86
C THR A 528 -22.03 -4.81 -27.74
N PHE A 529 -21.03 -5.61 -28.10
CA PHE A 529 -20.29 -6.48 -27.17
C PHE A 529 -19.01 -5.84 -26.65
N GLY A 530 -18.66 -4.63 -27.11
CA GLY A 530 -17.42 -3.96 -26.73
C GLY A 530 -16.18 -4.71 -27.21
N LYS A 531 -15.18 -4.79 -26.32
CA LYS A 531 -13.94 -5.53 -26.60
C LYS A 531 -14.13 -7.00 -26.24
N LEU A 532 -13.93 -7.87 -27.23
CA LEU A 532 -13.90 -9.32 -27.10
C LEU A 532 -12.46 -9.79 -27.34
N ALA A 533 -11.90 -10.58 -26.45
CA ALA A 533 -10.60 -11.22 -26.63
C ALA A 533 -10.69 -12.69 -26.23
N GLY A 534 -9.99 -13.56 -26.93
CA GLY A 534 -9.97 -14.98 -26.62
C GLY A 534 -8.73 -15.66 -27.16
N PHE A 535 -8.41 -16.77 -26.54
CA PHE A 535 -7.30 -17.66 -26.92
C PHE A 535 -7.74 -19.10 -26.76
N ILE A 536 -7.24 -19.97 -27.64
CA ILE A 536 -7.30 -21.41 -27.48
C ILE A 536 -6.01 -22.00 -28.03
N GLY A 537 -5.42 -22.97 -27.30
CA GLY A 537 -4.21 -23.62 -27.73
C GLY A 537 -4.02 -25.00 -27.09
N LEU A 538 -3.13 -25.77 -27.66
CA LEU A 538 -2.70 -27.09 -27.16
C LEU A 538 -1.28 -27.39 -27.61
N SER A 539 -0.66 -28.36 -26.94
CA SER A 539 0.66 -28.87 -27.25
C SER A 539 0.57 -30.37 -27.56
N ARG A 540 1.32 -30.79 -28.56
CA ARG A 540 1.51 -32.22 -28.89
C ARG A 540 2.95 -32.65 -28.68
N ARG A 541 3.17 -33.64 -27.87
CA ARG A 541 4.48 -34.30 -27.72
C ARG A 541 4.73 -35.19 -28.93
N ILE A 542 5.86 -34.98 -29.61
CA ILE A 542 6.28 -35.79 -30.79
C ILE A 542 7.31 -36.85 -30.34
N SER A 543 8.23 -36.48 -29.45
CA SER A 543 9.23 -37.37 -28.89
C SER A 543 9.58 -36.98 -27.45
N GLY A 544 10.26 -37.85 -26.72
CA GLY A 544 10.63 -37.67 -25.32
C GLY A 544 9.71 -38.44 -24.37
N LYS A 545 10.14 -38.58 -23.13
CA LYS A 545 9.38 -39.25 -22.08
C LYS A 545 8.37 -38.31 -21.44
N PRO A 546 7.23 -38.81 -20.93
CA PRO A 546 6.43 -38.08 -20.00
C PRO A 546 7.22 -37.87 -18.71
N SER A 547 7.07 -36.72 -18.10
CA SER A 547 7.69 -36.46 -16.81
C SER A 547 6.87 -37.12 -15.69
N GLU A 548 7.49 -38.00 -14.92
CA GLU A 548 6.85 -38.61 -13.76
C GLU A 548 6.75 -37.59 -12.61
N GLY A 549 5.59 -37.54 -11.97
CA GLY A 549 5.37 -36.71 -10.76
C GLY A 549 4.93 -35.25 -10.98
N LEU A 550 4.68 -34.86 -12.22
CA LEU A 550 4.11 -33.54 -12.54
C LEU A 550 2.63 -33.63 -12.93
N ALA A 551 2.01 -32.50 -13.25
CA ALA A 551 0.56 -32.41 -13.53
C ALA A 551 0.05 -33.53 -14.49
N PRO A 552 -1.18 -34.02 -14.30
CA PRO A 552 -1.73 -35.23 -14.95
C PRO A 552 -1.72 -35.23 -16.48
N ASP A 553 -1.72 -34.05 -17.11
CA ASP A 553 -1.69 -33.89 -18.57
C ASP A 553 -0.34 -34.27 -19.22
N GLN A 554 0.71 -34.45 -18.44
CA GLN A 554 2.08 -34.69 -18.96
C GLN A 554 2.35 -36.11 -19.38
N GLY A 555 1.59 -37.07 -18.88
CA GLY A 555 1.62 -38.46 -19.34
C GLY A 555 1.09 -38.65 -20.76
N ASN A 556 0.24 -37.72 -21.25
CA ASN A 556 -0.45 -37.81 -22.51
C ASN A 556 0.39 -37.30 -23.71
N ILE A 557 0.05 -37.73 -24.92
CA ILE A 557 0.66 -37.24 -26.16
C ILE A 557 0.21 -35.79 -26.41
N TYR A 558 -1.04 -35.43 -26.05
CA TYR A 558 -1.59 -34.12 -26.14
C TYR A 558 -1.72 -33.53 -24.74
N SER A 559 -1.40 -32.23 -24.61
CA SER A 559 -1.73 -31.48 -23.40
C SER A 559 -3.24 -31.27 -23.32
N ASP A 560 -3.68 -30.78 -22.18
CA ASP A 560 -4.99 -30.13 -22.09
C ASP A 560 -5.12 -29.00 -23.10
N TYR A 561 -6.34 -28.71 -23.55
CA TYR A 561 -6.67 -27.45 -24.21
C TYR A 561 -6.58 -26.33 -23.18
N VAL A 562 -5.81 -25.31 -23.50
CA VAL A 562 -5.75 -24.06 -22.75
C VAL A 562 -6.62 -23.03 -23.46
N ALA A 563 -7.55 -22.42 -22.76
CA ALA A 563 -8.42 -21.43 -23.36
C ALA A 563 -8.68 -20.24 -22.42
N SER A 564 -8.86 -19.07 -23.01
CA SER A 564 -9.28 -17.87 -22.31
C SER A 564 -10.31 -17.08 -23.13
N LEU A 565 -11.21 -16.37 -22.45
CA LEU A 565 -12.22 -15.50 -23.02
C LEU A 565 -12.39 -14.26 -22.14
N SER A 566 -12.33 -13.07 -22.75
CA SER A 566 -12.62 -11.81 -22.08
C SER A 566 -13.64 -11.00 -22.89
N ILE A 567 -14.69 -10.56 -22.24
CA ILE A 567 -15.78 -9.78 -22.82
C ILE A 567 -15.97 -8.52 -22.00
N ASN A 568 -15.78 -7.35 -22.60
CA ASN A 568 -15.93 -6.06 -21.96
C ASN A 568 -16.94 -5.19 -22.74
N PRO A 569 -18.25 -5.40 -22.56
CA PRO A 569 -19.27 -4.63 -23.26
C PRO A 569 -19.35 -3.20 -22.71
N PRO A 570 -19.93 -2.25 -23.48
CA PRO A 570 -20.10 -0.86 -23.07
C PRO A 570 -21.00 -0.68 -21.83
N GLN A 571 -21.77 -1.70 -21.45
CA GLN A 571 -22.79 -1.65 -20.39
C GLN A 571 -22.25 -1.91 -18.98
N ASN A 572 -20.97 -1.66 -18.71
CA ASN A 572 -20.34 -1.83 -17.41
C ASN A 572 -20.37 -3.27 -16.86
N ILE A 573 -20.43 -4.26 -17.71
CA ILE A 573 -20.25 -5.67 -17.34
C ILE A 573 -18.92 -6.10 -17.94
N ALA A 574 -18.06 -6.76 -17.15
CA ALA A 574 -16.88 -7.42 -17.64
C ALA A 574 -16.94 -8.89 -17.23
N LEU A 575 -16.65 -9.76 -18.18
CA LEU A 575 -16.52 -11.20 -17.98
C LEU A 575 -15.13 -11.62 -18.42
N SER A 576 -14.40 -12.32 -17.59
CA SER A 576 -13.22 -13.06 -17.99
C SER A 576 -13.33 -14.52 -17.52
N TRP A 577 -12.93 -15.40 -18.39
CA TRP A 577 -12.84 -16.83 -18.14
C TRP A 577 -11.50 -17.34 -18.65
N SER A 578 -10.84 -18.17 -17.89
CA SER A 578 -9.66 -18.94 -18.31
C SER A 578 -9.76 -20.33 -17.76
N GLY A 579 -9.26 -21.31 -18.51
CA GLY A 579 -9.34 -22.69 -18.06
C GLY A 579 -8.57 -23.66 -18.91
N ARG A 580 -8.55 -24.90 -18.41
CA ARG A 580 -7.96 -26.05 -19.07
C ARG A 580 -8.99 -27.17 -19.17
N MET A 581 -9.06 -27.77 -20.34
CA MET A 581 -9.96 -28.88 -20.64
C MET A 581 -9.14 -30.05 -21.12
N SER A 582 -9.42 -31.22 -20.59
CA SER A 582 -8.80 -32.50 -21.02
C SER A 582 -8.91 -32.67 -22.52
N SER A 583 -7.79 -33.00 -23.16
CA SER A 583 -7.79 -33.30 -24.60
C SER A 583 -8.47 -34.63 -24.96
N HIS A 584 -8.81 -35.44 -23.97
CA HIS A 584 -9.42 -36.75 -24.17
C HIS A 584 -10.95 -36.73 -24.17
N ASP A 585 -11.53 -36.04 -23.16
CA ASP A 585 -12.98 -36.06 -22.90
C ASP A 585 -13.59 -34.67 -22.73
N PHE A 586 -12.78 -33.62 -22.88
CA PHE A 586 -13.17 -32.21 -22.68
C PHE A 586 -13.65 -31.90 -21.25
N SER A 587 -13.36 -32.75 -20.27
CA SER A 587 -13.61 -32.45 -18.87
C SER A 587 -12.82 -31.22 -18.41
N LEU A 588 -13.41 -30.42 -17.55
CA LEU A 588 -12.81 -29.19 -17.07
C LEU A 588 -11.85 -29.52 -15.92
N ASN A 589 -10.55 -29.35 -16.15
CA ASN A 589 -9.50 -29.63 -15.19
C ASN A 589 -9.17 -28.40 -14.32
N GLU A 590 -9.31 -27.21 -14.89
CA GLU A 590 -9.14 -25.93 -14.20
C GLU A 590 -10.05 -24.89 -14.83
N SER A 591 -10.67 -24.06 -14.00
CA SER A 591 -11.49 -22.96 -14.45
C SER A 591 -11.37 -21.79 -13.48
N LYS A 592 -11.15 -20.61 -14.01
CA LYS A 592 -11.31 -19.35 -13.32
C LYS A 592 -12.28 -18.46 -14.08
N THR A 593 -13.33 -18.00 -13.42
CA THR A 593 -14.35 -17.12 -13.97
C THR A 593 -14.44 -15.85 -13.12
N ASP A 594 -14.22 -14.71 -13.71
CA ASP A 594 -14.41 -13.41 -13.06
C ASP A 594 -15.52 -12.66 -13.78
N VAL A 595 -16.54 -12.22 -13.05
CA VAL A 595 -17.62 -11.37 -13.54
C VAL A 595 -17.65 -10.11 -12.70
N SER A 596 -17.57 -8.96 -13.32
CA SER A 596 -17.76 -7.70 -12.62
C SER A 596 -18.79 -6.81 -13.33
N THR A 597 -19.57 -6.09 -12.53
CA THR A 597 -20.60 -5.19 -13.07
C THR A 597 -20.81 -3.97 -12.19
N LYS A 598 -21.23 -2.90 -12.83
CA LYS A 598 -21.66 -1.67 -12.16
C LYS A 598 -23.13 -1.38 -12.47
N LEU A 599 -23.99 -1.63 -11.50
CA LEU A 599 -25.43 -1.39 -11.56
C LEU A 599 -25.76 -0.06 -10.88
N GLY A 600 -25.77 1.01 -11.65
CA GLY A 600 -25.92 2.36 -11.11
C GLY A 600 -24.75 2.71 -10.17
N LYS A 601 -25.01 2.77 -8.87
CA LYS A 601 -23.97 3.04 -7.84
C LYS A 601 -23.40 1.77 -7.21
N LEU A 602 -23.98 0.61 -7.45
CA LEU A 602 -23.56 -0.67 -6.89
C LEU A 602 -22.50 -1.30 -7.80
N ASN A 603 -21.32 -1.58 -7.26
CA ASN A 603 -20.30 -2.40 -7.90
C ASN A 603 -20.40 -3.81 -7.33
N LEU A 604 -20.45 -4.81 -8.22
CA LEU A 604 -20.45 -6.23 -7.87
C LEU A 604 -19.33 -6.94 -8.62
N ALA A 605 -18.67 -7.88 -7.97
CA ALA A 605 -17.72 -8.79 -8.59
C ALA A 605 -17.94 -10.21 -8.04
N LEU A 606 -17.95 -11.18 -8.93
CA LEU A 606 -18.04 -12.61 -8.66
C LEU A 606 -16.79 -13.27 -9.22
N GLU A 607 -16.11 -14.06 -8.40
CA GLU A 607 -14.98 -14.88 -8.82
C GLU A 607 -15.30 -16.33 -8.47
N HIS A 608 -15.16 -17.24 -9.43
CA HIS A 608 -15.33 -18.67 -9.25
C HIS A 608 -14.07 -19.38 -9.72
N ASN A 609 -13.48 -20.18 -8.84
CA ASN A 609 -12.27 -20.95 -9.09
C ASN A 609 -12.57 -22.44 -8.89
N GLN A 610 -12.19 -23.26 -9.87
CA GLN A 610 -12.28 -24.71 -9.79
C GLN A 610 -10.97 -25.35 -10.20
N LEU A 611 -10.55 -26.38 -9.47
CA LEU A 611 -9.36 -27.16 -9.76
C LEU A 611 -9.60 -28.64 -9.45
N ALA A 612 -9.42 -29.48 -10.46
CA ALA A 612 -9.66 -30.92 -10.35
C ALA A 612 -8.70 -31.61 -9.37
N LYS A 613 -9.20 -32.59 -8.63
CA LYS A 613 -8.46 -33.37 -7.61
C LYS A 613 -7.15 -33.98 -8.12
N ALA A 614 -7.08 -34.28 -9.40
CA ALA A 614 -5.89 -34.87 -10.04
C ALA A 614 -4.63 -34.00 -9.89
N TYR A 615 -4.78 -32.70 -9.56
CA TYR A 615 -3.67 -31.76 -9.35
C TYR A 615 -3.17 -31.70 -7.91
N PHE A 616 -3.77 -32.46 -6.99
CA PHE A 616 -3.37 -32.49 -5.59
C PHE A 616 -2.92 -33.92 -5.19
N ALA A 617 -1.73 -34.03 -4.68
CA ALA A 617 -1.31 -35.24 -4.03
C ALA A 617 -2.25 -35.55 -2.84
N ASN A 618 -2.81 -36.74 -2.78
CA ASN A 618 -3.68 -37.24 -1.70
C ASN A 618 -5.03 -36.51 -1.55
N SER A 619 -5.52 -35.75 -2.55
CA SER A 619 -6.88 -35.20 -2.52
C SER A 619 -7.89 -36.24 -3.06
N THR A 620 -9.03 -36.39 -2.38
CA THR A 620 -10.16 -37.19 -2.81
C THR A 620 -11.16 -36.41 -3.64
N ASP A 621 -11.16 -35.11 -3.52
CA ASP A 621 -12.18 -34.24 -4.07
C ASP A 621 -11.58 -33.03 -4.82
N ASP A 622 -12.33 -32.51 -5.78
CA ASP A 622 -12.02 -31.27 -6.48
C ASP A 622 -12.05 -30.10 -5.49
N ARG A 623 -11.26 -29.08 -5.77
CA ARG A 623 -11.32 -27.81 -5.03
C ARG A 623 -12.14 -26.79 -5.79
N GLU A 624 -13.09 -26.19 -5.09
CA GLU A 624 -13.99 -25.20 -5.68
C GLU A 624 -14.20 -24.03 -4.69
N GLU A 625 -14.05 -22.83 -5.18
CA GLU A 625 -14.16 -21.61 -4.40
C GLU A 625 -15.03 -20.58 -5.12
N LEU A 626 -15.91 -19.92 -4.36
CA LEU A 626 -16.74 -18.81 -4.84
C LEU A 626 -16.53 -17.59 -3.99
N ILE A 627 -16.19 -16.46 -4.61
CA ILE A 627 -15.99 -15.19 -3.93
C ILE A 627 -16.94 -14.15 -4.51
N LEU A 628 -17.77 -13.56 -3.66
CA LEU A 628 -18.66 -12.44 -4.02
C LEU A 628 -18.19 -11.17 -3.33
N ARG A 629 -17.99 -10.09 -4.07
CA ARG A 629 -17.63 -8.78 -3.57
C ARG A 629 -18.67 -7.75 -4.01
N GLY A 630 -19.06 -6.89 -3.08
CA GLY A 630 -20.00 -5.80 -3.35
C GLY A 630 -19.59 -4.50 -2.68
N SER A 631 -19.80 -3.37 -3.37
CA SER A 631 -19.61 -2.06 -2.77
C SER A 631 -20.60 -1.04 -3.32
N VAL A 632 -21.14 -0.20 -2.44
CA VAL A 632 -22.16 0.79 -2.81
C VAL A 632 -22.01 2.08 -1.98
N PRO A 633 -21.96 3.27 -2.61
CA PRO A 633 -22.15 4.53 -1.94
C PRO A 633 -23.65 4.74 -1.65
N LEU A 634 -24.01 4.81 -0.36
CA LEU A 634 -25.39 4.95 0.10
C LEU A 634 -25.88 6.41 0.10
N GLY A 635 -24.98 7.37 -0.19
CA GLY A 635 -25.28 8.81 -0.15
C GLY A 635 -25.04 9.42 1.23
N ARG A 636 -25.03 10.77 1.29
CA ARG A 636 -24.75 11.54 2.51
C ARG A 636 -23.46 11.13 3.23
N GLY A 637 -22.41 10.76 2.47
CA GLY A 637 -21.12 10.32 3.00
C GLY A 637 -21.06 8.84 3.42
N TRP A 638 -22.14 8.08 3.36
CA TRP A 638 -22.16 6.66 3.66
C TRP A 638 -21.74 5.79 2.48
N SER A 639 -20.97 4.77 2.77
CA SER A 639 -20.67 3.68 1.84
C SER A 639 -20.67 2.34 2.56
N ALA A 640 -21.07 1.30 1.88
CA ALA A 640 -21.05 -0.06 2.37
C ALA A 640 -20.25 -0.95 1.41
N SER A 641 -19.51 -1.91 1.95
CA SER A 641 -18.85 -2.97 1.20
C SER A 641 -18.96 -4.29 1.93
N ALA A 642 -19.02 -5.37 1.19
CA ALA A 642 -18.96 -6.71 1.74
C ALA A 642 -18.26 -7.64 0.76
N ASP A 643 -17.50 -8.59 1.27
CA ASP A 643 -16.96 -9.73 0.55
C ASP A 643 -17.26 -11.02 1.31
N GLN A 644 -17.60 -12.05 0.56
CA GLN A 644 -17.89 -13.37 1.07
C GLN A 644 -17.17 -14.40 0.24
N ASN A 645 -16.42 -15.28 0.90
CA ASN A 645 -15.74 -16.43 0.31
C ASN A 645 -16.41 -17.72 0.80
N TRP A 646 -16.74 -18.60 -0.13
CA TRP A 646 -17.25 -19.95 0.12
C TRP A 646 -16.28 -20.96 -0.46
N ASP A 647 -15.97 -21.98 0.32
CA ASP A 647 -15.40 -23.23 -0.16
C ASP A 647 -16.56 -24.16 -0.51
N LEU A 648 -16.67 -24.53 -1.77
CA LEU A 648 -17.70 -25.41 -2.30
C LEU A 648 -17.20 -26.85 -2.46
N SER A 649 -15.96 -27.11 -2.08
CA SER A 649 -15.36 -28.45 -2.11
C SER A 649 -16.12 -29.41 -1.21
N ALA A 650 -16.22 -30.67 -1.60
CA ALA A 650 -16.98 -31.67 -0.86
C ALA A 650 -16.45 -31.88 0.57
N GLY A 651 -17.37 -31.95 1.54
CA GLY A 651 -17.04 -32.17 2.94
C GLY A 651 -16.48 -30.97 3.70
N GLN A 652 -16.40 -29.79 3.09
CA GLN A 652 -15.93 -28.57 3.72
C GLN A 652 -17.06 -27.69 4.29
N GLU A 653 -16.71 -26.83 5.23
CA GLU A 653 -17.61 -25.78 5.68
C GLU A 653 -17.73 -24.74 4.56
N THR A 654 -18.94 -24.51 4.08
CA THR A 654 -19.15 -23.68 2.90
C THR A 654 -18.76 -22.22 3.09
N ARG A 655 -18.88 -21.67 4.32
CA ARG A 655 -18.55 -20.28 4.61
C ARG A 655 -17.16 -20.16 5.23
N GLN A 656 -16.17 -19.69 4.47
CA GLN A 656 -14.80 -19.57 4.93
C GLN A 656 -14.46 -18.18 5.46
N LYS A 657 -14.76 -17.14 4.71
CA LYS A 657 -14.43 -15.76 5.07
C LYS A 657 -15.57 -14.81 4.75
N THR A 658 -15.87 -13.90 5.66
CA THR A 658 -16.76 -12.76 5.41
C THR A 658 -16.10 -11.51 5.93
N ASN A 659 -16.09 -10.45 5.14
CA ASN A 659 -15.78 -9.11 5.62
C ASN A 659 -16.93 -8.19 5.21
N ALA A 660 -17.34 -7.31 6.09
CA ALA A 660 -18.32 -6.27 5.79
C ALA A 660 -17.85 -4.96 6.44
N ALA A 661 -17.98 -3.87 5.73
CA ALA A 661 -17.66 -2.56 6.24
C ALA A 661 -18.78 -1.56 5.93
N LEU A 662 -19.12 -0.75 6.92
CA LEU A 662 -19.98 0.42 6.78
C LEU A 662 -19.15 1.65 7.16
N VAL A 663 -18.97 2.56 6.23
CA VAL A 663 -18.12 3.74 6.40
C VAL A 663 -18.96 4.99 6.20
N TRP A 664 -18.86 5.93 7.14
CA TRP A 664 -19.38 7.26 6.99
C TRP A 664 -18.26 8.29 6.98
N ASN A 665 -18.17 9.05 5.90
CA ASN A 665 -17.28 10.18 5.74
C ASN A 665 -18.11 11.46 5.82
N GLY A 666 -18.00 12.15 6.94
CA GLY A 666 -18.76 13.37 7.23
C GLY A 666 -17.99 14.62 6.89
N GLY A 667 -18.67 15.58 6.25
CA GLY A 667 -18.14 16.91 5.95
C GLY A 667 -17.20 16.99 4.74
N VAL A 668 -16.89 18.22 4.39
CA VAL A 668 -15.89 18.52 3.35
C VAL A 668 -14.52 18.05 3.84
N GLN A 669 -13.76 17.39 2.97
CA GLN A 669 -12.42 16.85 3.28
C GLN A 669 -12.40 15.76 4.37
N ASN A 670 -13.49 14.96 4.51
CA ASN A 670 -13.55 13.88 5.48
C ASN A 670 -13.23 14.33 6.92
N CYS A 671 -13.90 15.38 7.36
CA CYS A 671 -13.71 16.00 8.68
C CYS A 671 -13.87 14.99 9.83
N ILE A 672 -14.74 13.98 9.65
CA ILE A 672 -14.89 12.81 10.51
C ILE A 672 -15.10 11.57 9.65
N THR A 673 -14.47 10.47 10.03
CA THR A 673 -14.76 9.15 9.47
C THR A 673 -15.18 8.21 10.59
N ILE A 674 -16.33 7.58 10.44
CA ILE A 674 -16.81 6.51 11.33
C ILE A 674 -16.84 5.24 10.51
N ARG A 675 -16.21 4.17 11.01
CA ARG A 675 -16.12 2.89 10.33
C ARG A 675 -16.52 1.77 11.27
N PHE A 676 -17.41 0.91 10.78
CA PHE A 676 -17.80 -0.35 11.39
C PHE A 676 -17.31 -1.47 10.49
N ASP A 677 -16.51 -2.37 11.03
CA ASP A 677 -16.05 -3.56 10.33
C ASP A 677 -16.59 -4.79 11.04
N TYR A 678 -17.12 -5.73 10.29
CA TYR A 678 -17.38 -7.09 10.71
C TYR A 678 -16.50 -8.03 9.93
N SER A 679 -15.85 -8.98 10.58
CA SER A 679 -15.12 -10.06 9.93
C SER A 679 -15.44 -11.40 10.57
N HIS A 680 -15.60 -12.39 9.71
CA HIS A 680 -15.68 -13.82 10.04
C HIS A 680 -14.54 -14.54 9.35
N ASP A 681 -13.83 -15.41 10.06
CA ASP A 681 -12.73 -16.20 9.53
C ASP A 681 -12.85 -17.62 10.10
N ALA A 682 -13.09 -18.61 9.24
CA ALA A 682 -13.25 -20.01 9.61
C ALA A 682 -11.92 -20.81 9.61
N THR A 683 -10.79 -20.14 9.37
CA THR A 683 -9.46 -20.77 9.39
C THR A 683 -9.21 -21.51 10.70
N LYS A 684 -8.75 -22.75 10.59
CA LYS A 684 -8.40 -23.62 11.72
C LYS A 684 -6.95 -24.09 11.55
N ASP A 685 -6.13 -23.76 12.50
CA ASP A 685 -4.77 -24.30 12.63
C ASP A 685 -4.30 -24.16 14.07
N ARG A 686 -4.13 -25.29 14.78
CA ARG A 686 -3.76 -25.33 16.20
C ARG A 686 -4.73 -24.47 17.06
N ASP A 687 -4.27 -23.37 17.65
CA ASP A 687 -5.08 -22.44 18.46
C ASP A 687 -5.68 -21.27 17.65
N VAL A 688 -5.39 -21.18 16.37
CA VAL A 688 -6.14 -20.35 15.43
C VAL A 688 -7.45 -21.07 15.14
N SER A 689 -8.54 -20.52 15.59
CA SER A 689 -9.89 -21.08 15.43
C SER A 689 -10.79 -20.08 14.75
N ARG A 690 -11.98 -20.53 14.40
CA ARG A 690 -13.04 -19.65 13.88
C ARG A 690 -13.22 -18.42 14.76
N VAL A 691 -13.16 -17.24 14.16
CA VAL A 691 -13.26 -15.94 14.84
C VAL A 691 -14.28 -15.05 14.15
N ASP A 692 -15.21 -14.53 14.95
CA ASP A 692 -16.06 -13.40 14.60
C ASP A 692 -15.52 -12.15 15.31
N GLU A 693 -15.34 -11.06 14.57
CA GLU A 693 -14.83 -9.80 15.11
C GLU A 693 -15.63 -8.60 14.60
N ILE A 694 -15.96 -7.69 15.50
CA ILE A 694 -16.51 -6.37 15.18
C ILE A 694 -15.52 -5.32 15.64
N LYS A 695 -15.19 -4.39 14.76
CA LYS A 695 -14.29 -3.28 15.05
C LYS A 695 -14.96 -1.94 14.76
N PHE A 696 -14.79 -1.02 15.72
CA PHE A 696 -15.21 0.37 15.59
C PHE A 696 -13.99 1.27 15.46
N THR A 697 -14.00 2.14 14.48
CA THR A 697 -12.93 3.12 14.26
C THR A 697 -13.55 4.50 14.08
N PHE A 698 -13.04 5.47 14.84
CA PHE A 698 -13.38 6.88 14.70
C PHE A 698 -12.12 7.63 14.30
N ASN A 699 -12.23 8.48 13.31
CA ASN A 699 -11.16 9.35 12.88
C ASN A 699 -11.67 10.79 12.88
N PHE A 700 -11.04 11.64 13.69
CA PHE A 700 -11.36 13.06 13.80
C PHE A 700 -10.19 13.87 13.23
N LYS A 701 -10.46 14.74 12.25
CA LYS A 701 -9.44 15.66 11.71
C LYS A 701 -8.77 16.42 12.86
N TYR A 702 -7.43 16.45 12.91
CA TYR A 702 -6.55 17.02 13.93
C TYR A 702 -6.50 16.36 15.31
N LEU A 703 -7.41 15.47 15.67
CA LEU A 703 -7.28 14.70 16.91
C LEU A 703 -6.54 13.37 16.74
N GLY A 704 -6.12 13.06 15.52
CA GLY A 704 -5.41 11.85 15.13
C GLY A 704 -6.24 10.91 14.28
N ALA A 705 -5.60 10.34 13.26
CA ALA A 705 -6.13 9.24 12.47
C ALA A 705 -5.66 7.94 13.08
N ILE A 706 -6.60 7.07 13.42
CA ILE A 706 -6.30 5.67 13.68
C ILE A 706 -7.14 4.86 12.73
N GLY A 707 -6.50 4.39 11.72
CA GLY A 707 -7.06 3.50 10.76
C GLY A 707 -6.13 2.35 10.46
N LYS A 708 -6.73 1.32 9.93
CA LYS A 708 -6.11 0.12 9.38
C LYS A 708 -5.16 0.43 8.22
N ASP A 709 -5.21 1.64 7.67
CA ASP A 709 -4.49 2.03 6.43
C ASP A 709 -2.97 2.07 6.58
N ASP A 710 -2.46 2.16 7.82
CA ASP A 710 -1.01 2.05 8.07
C ASP A 710 -0.50 0.60 8.17
N VAL A 711 -1.39 -0.38 8.33
CA VAL A 711 -1.01 -1.80 8.47
C VAL A 711 -0.90 -2.47 7.09
N SER A 712 -1.73 -2.06 6.13
CA SER A 712 -1.74 -2.64 4.77
C SER A 712 -0.52 -2.28 3.93
N LYS A 713 0.21 -1.23 4.25
CA LYS A 713 1.44 -0.85 3.54
C LYS A 713 2.63 -1.75 3.84
N PHE A 714 2.58 -2.52 4.95
CA PHE A 714 3.63 -3.48 5.28
C PHE A 714 3.42 -4.86 4.64
N SER A 715 2.18 -5.24 4.31
CA SER A 715 1.86 -6.54 3.73
C SER A 715 1.87 -6.57 2.20
N SER A 716 1.90 -5.42 1.52
CA SER A 716 1.86 -5.34 0.05
C SER A 716 3.22 -5.23 -0.64
N SER A 717 4.33 -5.42 0.09
CA SER A 717 5.68 -5.39 -0.50
C SER A 717 6.26 -6.79 -0.74
N SER A 718 5.42 -7.83 -0.80
CA SER A 718 5.79 -9.20 -1.20
C SER A 718 5.05 -9.62 -2.47
N GLU A 719 5.01 -8.76 -3.49
CA GLU A 719 4.78 -9.13 -4.89
C GLU A 719 6.00 -8.79 -5.73
#